data_b645d6062bd1b853d437aaf97308c678
#
_entry.id   b645d6062bd1b853d437aaf97308c678
#
_cell.length_a   1.000
_cell.length_b   1.000
_cell.length_c   1.000
_cell.angle_alpha   90.00
_cell.angle_beta   90.00
_cell.angle_gamma   90.00
#
_symmetry.space_group_name_H-M   'P 1'
#
loop_
_entity.id
_entity.type
_entity.pdbx_description
1 polymer ?
#
loop_
_entity_poly.entity_id
_entity_poly.type
_entity_poly.pdbx_seq_one_letter_code
_entity_poly.pdbx_strand_id
1 'polypeptide(L)'
;MPRTLPIERYRNIGISAHIDAGKTTTTERILFYTGMSHKLGEVHDGAATTDWMAQEQERGITITSAAVSCFWPGMDGSFTPHRINIIDTPGHVDFTIEVERSMRVLDGAVMVYDAVGGVQPQSETVWRQANKYHVPRIAFVNKMDRQGADFFRVVQMMKDRLHANPVPIVIPIGAEEHFSGVVDLNKMRAIYWDDASQGMSFSYAPIPAELQALAVEWRENMVAAAAEASEALMDRYLEQGDLSEEEVVAGLRQRTLLGEIQPMLCGSAFKNKGVQRMLDAVIELMPSPLDVPAVSGVNEQGEHDERHADDSEPFSALAFKLMSDPYVGQLTFVRVYSGVLRKGDSVWNAVKGRKERIGRIVQMQANDRIEIEEIRAGDIAACVGLKEVTTGETLCDPHAVITLERMEFPDPVISLSIEPKTKSDQEKMGLALQRLAAEDPSFRLHTDEESGQTIISGMGELHLEIIVDRMKREFGVEANIGRPQVTYRETIRKTVREVEGKFVRQSGGKGQYGHVVLTLEPQQAGAGFAFEDATKGGVVPREFIPSVEKGIREALNSGVLAGYPVLDIKATLTFGSYHDVDSSEMAFRMAAIFGFKAAAKLADPVILEPLMQVEVETPEEYAGGVMGDLSARRGTLQGMDERFGARIIRAEVPLSEMFGYATTLRSMSQGRATYSMEFAHYAEAPRNVAESIIAARAQA
;
A
#
# COMPACT_ATOMS: atom_id res chain seq x y z
N MET A 1 -28.48 -1.95 20.86
CA MET A 1 -28.20 -3.11 21.75
C MET A 1 -26.78 -3.00 22.28
N PRO A 2 -26.42 -3.56 23.44
CA PRO A 2 -25.02 -3.58 23.86
C PRO A 2 -24.17 -4.43 22.91
N ARG A 3 -22.84 -4.18 22.85
CA ARG A 3 -21.92 -5.02 22.07
C ARG A 3 -22.01 -6.48 22.53
N THR A 4 -21.98 -7.38 21.57
CA THR A 4 -21.88 -8.82 21.85
C THR A 4 -20.48 -9.25 22.25
N LEU A 5 -19.46 -8.53 21.73
CA LEU A 5 -18.05 -8.75 22.03
C LEU A 5 -17.38 -7.41 22.39
N PRO A 6 -16.69 -7.32 23.54
CA PRO A 6 -15.95 -6.11 23.93
C PRO A 6 -14.89 -5.72 22.89
N ILE A 7 -14.68 -4.43 22.70
CA ILE A 7 -13.76 -3.90 21.66
C ILE A 7 -12.31 -4.32 21.91
N GLU A 8 -11.90 -4.55 23.13
CA GLU A 8 -10.57 -5.03 23.52
C GLU A 8 -10.25 -6.41 22.94
N ARG A 9 -11.27 -7.15 22.55
CA ARG A 9 -11.15 -8.49 21.94
C ARG A 9 -11.16 -8.47 20.40
N TYR A 10 -11.08 -7.31 19.79
CA TYR A 10 -10.90 -7.20 18.34
C TYR A 10 -9.42 -7.12 17.99
N ARG A 11 -9.05 -7.74 16.89
CA ARG A 11 -7.73 -7.63 16.26
C ARG A 11 -7.92 -7.42 14.77
N ASN A 12 -7.52 -6.26 14.28
CA ASN A 12 -7.55 -5.96 12.85
C ASN A 12 -6.12 -6.06 12.32
N ILE A 13 -5.80 -7.19 11.72
CA ILE A 13 -4.44 -7.51 11.30
C ILE A 13 -4.33 -7.68 9.81
N GLY A 14 -3.19 -7.26 9.26
CA GLY A 14 -2.77 -7.58 7.91
C GLY A 14 -1.79 -8.73 7.90
N ILE A 15 -1.88 -9.58 6.89
CA ILE A 15 -0.83 -10.56 6.60
C ILE A 15 -0.09 -10.07 5.36
N SER A 16 1.17 -9.75 5.52
CA SER A 16 2.02 -9.18 4.48
C SER A 16 3.29 -10.01 4.32
N ALA A 17 3.74 -10.15 3.09
CA ALA A 17 4.93 -10.93 2.75
C ALA A 17 5.44 -10.54 1.38
N HIS A 18 6.68 -10.92 1.07
CA HIS A 18 7.13 -10.96 -0.31
C HIS A 18 6.47 -12.13 -1.08
N ILE A 19 6.61 -12.12 -2.41
CA ILE A 19 6.09 -13.19 -3.28
C ILE A 19 6.66 -14.54 -2.83
N ASP A 20 5.83 -15.55 -2.85
CA ASP A 20 6.19 -16.93 -2.48
C ASP A 20 6.65 -17.15 -1.02
N ALA A 21 6.57 -16.19 -0.11
CA ALA A 21 6.86 -16.45 1.31
C ALA A 21 5.86 -17.37 2.02
N GLY A 22 4.74 -17.68 1.35
CA GLY A 22 3.68 -18.54 1.89
C GLY A 22 2.59 -17.77 2.64
N LYS A 23 2.36 -16.52 2.25
CA LYS A 23 1.31 -15.66 2.81
C LYS A 23 -0.07 -16.31 2.71
N THR A 24 -0.53 -16.62 1.50
CA THR A 24 -1.84 -17.25 1.25
C THR A 24 -1.97 -18.59 1.99
N THR A 25 -0.93 -19.42 1.98
CA THR A 25 -0.91 -20.67 2.75
C THR A 25 -1.08 -20.41 4.25
N THR A 26 -0.44 -19.39 4.80
CA THR A 26 -0.58 -19.02 6.20
C THR A 26 -2.03 -18.56 6.51
N THR A 27 -2.63 -17.73 5.66
CA THR A 27 -4.01 -17.28 5.80
C THR A 27 -4.99 -18.45 5.72
N GLU A 28 -4.81 -19.37 4.77
CA GLU A 28 -5.65 -20.58 4.66
C GLU A 28 -5.56 -21.48 5.91
N ARG A 29 -4.38 -21.61 6.52
CA ARG A 29 -4.21 -22.33 7.78
C ARG A 29 -4.91 -21.63 8.94
N ILE A 30 -4.89 -20.30 8.99
CA ILE A 30 -5.65 -19.55 9.99
C ILE A 30 -7.15 -19.84 9.84
N LEU A 31 -7.69 -19.76 8.61
CA LEU A 31 -9.11 -20.05 8.36
C LEU A 31 -9.50 -21.49 8.72
N PHE A 32 -8.63 -22.43 8.47
CA PHE A 32 -8.82 -23.82 8.86
C PHE A 32 -8.85 -24.02 10.38
N TYR A 33 -7.85 -23.50 11.12
CA TYR A 33 -7.76 -23.66 12.58
C TYR A 33 -8.84 -22.88 13.34
N THR A 34 -9.37 -21.82 12.76
CA THR A 34 -10.49 -21.05 13.34
C THR A 34 -11.87 -21.61 12.96
N GLY A 35 -11.91 -22.71 12.20
CA GLY A 35 -13.16 -23.38 11.81
C GLY A 35 -13.94 -22.67 10.71
N MET A 36 -13.34 -21.66 10.05
CA MET A 36 -13.97 -20.94 8.95
C MET A 36 -13.92 -21.74 7.63
N SER A 37 -12.95 -22.64 7.49
CA SER A 37 -12.85 -23.56 6.36
C SER A 37 -12.83 -25.02 6.86
N HIS A 38 -13.54 -25.90 6.17
CA HIS A 38 -13.54 -27.34 6.48
C HIS A 38 -12.47 -28.12 5.71
N LYS A 39 -11.77 -27.47 4.78
CA LYS A 39 -10.70 -28.07 3.98
C LYS A 39 -9.50 -27.14 3.99
N LEU A 40 -8.32 -27.73 3.94
CA LEU A 40 -7.07 -27.00 3.68
C LEU A 40 -7.07 -26.58 2.21
N GLY A 41 -7.16 -25.28 1.94
CA GLY A 41 -6.94 -24.71 0.62
C GLY A 41 -5.45 -24.78 0.27
N GLU A 42 -5.13 -25.39 -0.86
CA GLU A 42 -3.77 -25.42 -1.39
C GLU A 42 -3.66 -24.44 -2.57
N VAL A 43 -2.69 -23.53 -2.52
CA VAL A 43 -2.49 -22.50 -3.55
C VAL A 43 -2.18 -23.15 -4.90
N HIS A 44 -1.37 -24.22 -4.91
CA HIS A 44 -1.01 -24.94 -6.13
C HIS A 44 -2.17 -25.65 -6.83
N ASP A 45 -3.22 -25.96 -6.09
CA ASP A 45 -4.42 -26.61 -6.61
C ASP A 45 -5.52 -25.60 -6.99
N GLY A 46 -5.25 -24.30 -6.85
CA GLY A 46 -6.24 -23.23 -7.11
C GLY A 46 -7.43 -23.26 -6.15
N ALA A 47 -7.25 -23.86 -4.97
CA ALA A 47 -8.31 -24.08 -3.99
C ALA A 47 -8.28 -23.09 -2.81
N ALA A 48 -7.43 -22.04 -2.87
CA ALA A 48 -7.32 -21.05 -1.81
C ALA A 48 -8.58 -20.17 -1.74
N THR A 49 -9.10 -19.99 -0.54
CA THR A 49 -10.34 -19.21 -0.26
C THR A 49 -10.12 -17.72 -0.44
N THR A 50 -8.91 -17.24 -0.14
CA THR A 50 -8.55 -15.80 -0.21
C THR A 50 -8.18 -15.36 -1.62
N ASP A 51 -7.73 -16.26 -2.48
CA ASP A 51 -7.44 -16.00 -3.88
C ASP A 51 -8.70 -16.30 -4.73
N TRP A 52 -9.67 -15.38 -4.69
CA TRP A 52 -10.99 -15.58 -5.30
C TRP A 52 -11.02 -15.26 -6.81
N MET A 53 -10.04 -14.51 -7.31
CA MET A 53 -9.93 -14.20 -8.74
C MET A 53 -9.28 -15.35 -9.51
N ALA A 54 -9.80 -15.65 -10.70
CA ALA A 54 -9.20 -16.66 -11.56
C ALA A 54 -7.72 -16.37 -11.89
N GLN A 55 -7.37 -15.09 -12.04
CA GLN A 55 -5.98 -14.68 -12.28
C GLN A 55 -5.06 -14.95 -11.08
N GLU A 56 -5.56 -14.81 -9.85
CA GLU A 56 -4.81 -15.13 -8.63
C GLU A 56 -4.52 -16.63 -8.58
N GLN A 57 -5.53 -17.45 -8.85
CA GLN A 57 -5.42 -18.91 -8.86
C GLN A 57 -4.49 -19.42 -9.96
N GLU A 58 -4.62 -18.88 -11.19
CA GLU A 58 -3.79 -19.26 -12.34
C GLU A 58 -2.31 -18.86 -12.19
N ARG A 59 -2.04 -17.72 -11.54
CA ARG A 59 -0.69 -17.17 -11.38
C ARG A 59 -0.05 -17.52 -10.04
N GLY A 60 -0.84 -17.99 -9.07
CA GLY A 60 -0.39 -18.29 -7.71
C GLY A 60 0.04 -17.05 -6.92
N ILE A 61 -0.50 -15.87 -7.24
CA ILE A 61 -0.18 -14.59 -6.58
C ILE A 61 -1.47 -13.91 -6.11
N THR A 62 -1.43 -13.27 -4.94
CA THR A 62 -2.52 -12.41 -4.49
C THR A 62 -2.44 -11.07 -5.20
N ILE A 63 -3.51 -10.66 -5.85
CA ILE A 63 -3.62 -9.41 -6.61
C ILE A 63 -4.41 -8.38 -5.81
N THR A 64 -5.53 -8.81 -5.22
CA THR A 64 -6.39 -7.96 -4.43
C THR A 64 -6.43 -8.40 -2.99
N SER A 65 -6.48 -7.44 -2.05
CA SER A 65 -6.62 -7.77 -0.63
C SER A 65 -8.00 -8.40 -0.36
N ALA A 66 -8.01 -9.50 0.40
CA ALA A 66 -9.23 -10.11 0.92
C ALA A 66 -9.40 -9.74 2.40
N ALA A 67 -10.62 -9.41 2.83
CA ALA A 67 -10.94 -9.15 4.23
C ALA A 67 -11.84 -10.25 4.77
N VAL A 68 -11.38 -10.99 5.77
CA VAL A 68 -12.08 -12.12 6.37
C VAL A 68 -12.09 -11.99 7.89
N SER A 69 -13.19 -12.36 8.52
CA SER A 69 -13.34 -12.38 9.99
C SER A 69 -13.37 -13.79 10.52
N CYS A 70 -12.67 -14.05 11.62
CA CYS A 70 -12.66 -15.32 12.32
C CYS A 70 -12.59 -15.11 13.85
N PHE A 71 -12.74 -16.20 14.61
CA PHE A 71 -12.66 -16.21 16.06
C PHE A 71 -11.56 -17.16 16.54
N TRP A 72 -10.77 -16.72 17.52
CA TRP A 72 -9.73 -17.55 18.11
C TRP A 72 -9.79 -17.56 19.65
N PRO A 73 -9.94 -18.74 20.27
CA PRO A 73 -9.95 -18.88 21.73
C PRO A 73 -8.59 -19.28 22.34
N GLY A 74 -7.52 -19.33 21.55
CA GLY A 74 -6.22 -19.87 21.93
C GLY A 74 -6.04 -21.34 21.55
N MET A 75 -4.79 -21.79 21.46
CA MET A 75 -4.45 -23.17 21.11
C MET A 75 -5.12 -24.18 22.05
N ASP A 76 -5.09 -23.91 23.35
CA ASP A 76 -5.62 -24.72 24.44
C ASP A 76 -6.93 -24.18 25.04
N GLY A 77 -7.56 -23.22 24.37
CA GLY A 77 -8.77 -22.58 24.87
C GLY A 77 -8.55 -21.67 26.07
N SER A 78 -7.31 -21.24 26.31
CA SER A 78 -6.94 -20.40 27.46
C SER A 78 -7.41 -18.96 27.37
N PHE A 79 -7.72 -18.47 26.16
CA PHE A 79 -8.25 -17.14 25.96
C PHE A 79 -9.77 -17.13 25.82
N THR A 80 -10.39 -16.08 26.34
CA THR A 80 -11.75 -15.75 25.87
C THR A 80 -11.70 -15.49 24.36
N PRO A 81 -12.69 -15.97 23.58
CA PRO A 81 -12.64 -15.81 22.13
C PRO A 81 -12.43 -14.36 21.70
N HIS A 82 -11.43 -14.14 20.86
CA HIS A 82 -11.13 -12.88 20.19
C HIS A 82 -11.62 -12.93 18.76
N ARG A 83 -12.12 -11.83 18.28
CA ARG A 83 -12.45 -11.64 16.87
C ARG A 83 -11.23 -11.09 16.14
N ILE A 84 -10.82 -11.80 15.11
CA ILE A 84 -9.70 -11.41 14.28
C ILE A 84 -10.23 -11.09 12.89
N ASN A 85 -10.10 -9.85 12.47
CA ASN A 85 -10.32 -9.43 11.10
C ASN A 85 -8.97 -9.46 10.37
N ILE A 86 -8.87 -10.26 9.34
CA ILE A 86 -7.64 -10.48 8.58
C ILE A 86 -7.80 -9.79 7.24
N ILE A 87 -6.83 -8.96 6.87
CA ILE A 87 -6.69 -8.43 5.53
C ILE A 87 -5.45 -9.07 4.91
N ASP A 88 -5.68 -9.92 3.92
CA ASP A 88 -4.61 -10.55 3.14
C ASP A 88 -4.13 -9.58 2.06
N THR A 89 -2.87 -9.13 2.13
CA THR A 89 -2.33 -8.09 1.25
C THR A 89 -1.51 -8.68 0.11
N PRO A 90 -1.54 -8.09 -1.10
CA PRO A 90 -0.66 -8.53 -2.19
C PRO A 90 0.83 -8.46 -1.81
N GLY A 91 1.63 -9.35 -2.37
CA GLY A 91 3.08 -9.35 -2.20
C GLY A 91 3.85 -8.74 -3.39
N HIS A 92 3.17 -8.41 -4.49
CA HIS A 92 3.81 -7.90 -5.71
C HIS A 92 3.88 -6.37 -5.74
N VAL A 93 5.00 -5.83 -6.21
CA VAL A 93 5.25 -4.36 -6.23
C VAL A 93 4.27 -3.58 -7.10
N ASP A 94 3.74 -4.16 -8.17
CA ASP A 94 2.73 -3.52 -9.02
C ASP A 94 1.41 -3.26 -8.28
N PHE A 95 1.19 -3.93 -7.13
CA PHE A 95 0.03 -3.80 -6.26
C PHE A 95 0.35 -3.10 -4.93
N THR A 96 1.41 -2.29 -4.90
CA THR A 96 1.84 -1.52 -3.71
C THR A 96 0.69 -0.72 -3.10
N ILE A 97 -0.23 -0.22 -3.93
CA ILE A 97 -1.41 0.52 -3.48
C ILE A 97 -2.37 -0.32 -2.62
N GLU A 98 -2.54 -1.61 -2.95
CA GLU A 98 -3.39 -2.50 -2.14
C GLU A 98 -2.77 -2.73 -0.76
N VAL A 99 -1.43 -2.79 -0.70
CA VAL A 99 -0.69 -2.87 0.56
C VAL A 99 -0.86 -1.58 1.36
N GLU A 100 -0.74 -0.42 0.73
CA GLU A 100 -0.88 0.89 1.37
C GLU A 100 -2.30 1.11 1.92
N ARG A 101 -3.33 0.78 1.16
CA ARG A 101 -4.72 0.78 1.63
C ARG A 101 -4.91 -0.08 2.87
N SER A 102 -4.35 -1.28 2.83
CA SER A 102 -4.44 -2.22 3.95
C SER A 102 -3.75 -1.65 5.18
N MET A 103 -2.50 -1.17 5.05
CA MET A 103 -1.74 -0.60 6.16
C MET A 103 -2.43 0.59 6.81
N ARG A 104 -3.20 1.38 6.06
CA ARG A 104 -3.95 2.54 6.58
C ARG A 104 -5.09 2.15 7.53
N VAL A 105 -5.68 0.98 7.35
CA VAL A 105 -6.86 0.53 8.10
C VAL A 105 -6.58 -0.55 9.13
N LEU A 106 -5.37 -1.10 9.11
CA LEU A 106 -4.93 -2.12 10.06
C LEU A 106 -4.51 -1.50 11.40
N ASP A 107 -4.74 -2.25 12.46
CA ASP A 107 -4.21 -1.92 13.79
C ASP A 107 -2.84 -2.58 14.01
N GLY A 108 -2.58 -3.69 13.35
CA GLY A 108 -1.30 -4.40 13.40
C GLY A 108 -1.06 -5.29 12.19
N ALA A 109 0.15 -5.78 12.00
CA ALA A 109 0.51 -6.62 10.88
C ALA A 109 1.34 -7.85 11.28
N VAL A 110 1.10 -8.96 10.61
CA VAL A 110 1.95 -10.15 10.63
C VAL A 110 2.80 -10.13 9.37
N MET A 111 4.10 -9.99 9.53
CA MET A 111 5.08 -10.01 8.45
C MET A 111 5.61 -11.43 8.28
N VAL A 112 5.28 -12.06 7.16
CA VAL A 112 5.72 -13.43 6.86
C VAL A 112 7.00 -13.39 6.04
N TYR A 113 8.04 -14.05 6.54
CA TYR A 113 9.34 -14.18 5.89
C TYR A 113 9.59 -15.64 5.49
N ASP A 114 10.27 -15.85 4.38
CA ASP A 114 10.76 -17.17 3.99
C ASP A 114 12.03 -17.50 4.76
N ALA A 115 12.09 -18.67 5.42
CA ALA A 115 13.26 -19.08 6.20
C ALA A 115 14.52 -19.26 5.35
N VAL A 116 14.36 -19.47 4.04
CA VAL A 116 15.46 -19.60 3.06
C VAL A 116 15.80 -18.23 2.45
N GLY A 117 14.81 -17.52 1.91
CA GLY A 117 14.99 -16.24 1.25
C GLY A 117 15.24 -15.06 2.21
N GLY A 118 14.71 -15.13 3.43
CA GLY A 118 14.82 -14.07 4.43
C GLY A 118 14.16 -12.77 4.04
N VAL A 119 14.81 -11.66 4.31
CA VAL A 119 14.34 -10.32 3.94
C VAL A 119 14.65 -10.05 2.46
N GLN A 120 13.63 -9.80 1.68
CA GLN A 120 13.70 -9.48 0.25
C GLN A 120 13.31 -8.02 0.00
N PRO A 121 13.56 -7.42 -1.18
CA PRO A 121 13.24 -6.03 -1.47
C PRO A 121 11.78 -5.67 -1.24
N GLN A 122 10.88 -6.57 -1.63
CA GLN A 122 9.44 -6.39 -1.38
C GLN A 122 9.12 -6.34 0.12
N SER A 123 9.84 -7.11 0.94
CA SER A 123 9.73 -7.03 2.40
C SER A 123 10.13 -5.64 2.91
N GLU A 124 11.19 -5.05 2.33
CA GLU A 124 11.64 -3.69 2.69
C GLU A 124 10.60 -2.63 2.32
N THR A 125 9.97 -2.76 1.15
CA THR A 125 8.91 -1.83 0.71
C THR A 125 7.70 -1.88 1.64
N VAL A 126 7.19 -3.08 1.93
CA VAL A 126 6.08 -3.26 2.87
C VAL A 126 6.45 -2.78 4.28
N TRP A 127 7.70 -2.99 4.70
CA TRP A 127 8.23 -2.51 5.97
C TRP A 127 8.22 -0.98 6.06
N ARG A 128 8.65 -0.29 5.01
CA ARG A 128 8.60 1.19 4.93
C ARG A 128 7.17 1.72 5.01
N GLN A 129 6.22 1.06 4.34
CA GLN A 129 4.80 1.42 4.42
C GLN A 129 4.25 1.23 5.83
N ALA A 130 4.56 0.12 6.49
CA ALA A 130 4.17 -0.11 7.86
C ALA A 130 4.80 0.91 8.82
N ASN A 131 6.03 1.38 8.57
CA ASN A 131 6.65 2.48 9.32
C ASN A 131 5.91 3.81 9.10
N LYS A 132 5.53 4.12 7.85
CA LYS A 132 4.78 5.35 7.50
C LYS A 132 3.49 5.48 8.31
N TYR A 133 2.78 4.37 8.50
CA TYR A 133 1.51 4.33 9.24
C TYR A 133 1.66 3.90 10.71
N HIS A 134 2.88 3.77 11.21
CA HIS A 134 3.18 3.35 12.60
C HIS A 134 2.48 2.06 13.01
N VAL A 135 2.36 1.10 12.08
CA VAL A 135 1.68 -0.18 12.32
C VAL A 135 2.56 -1.11 13.15
N PRO A 136 2.13 -1.53 14.36
CA PRO A 136 2.80 -2.56 15.15
C PRO A 136 2.90 -3.89 14.40
N ARG A 137 3.99 -4.62 14.57
CA ARG A 137 4.29 -5.83 13.80
C ARG A 137 4.80 -6.96 14.64
N ILE A 138 4.38 -8.17 14.28
CA ILE A 138 5.07 -9.43 14.61
C ILE A 138 5.62 -10.06 13.34
N ALA A 139 6.66 -10.85 13.45
CA ALA A 139 7.28 -11.55 12.33
C ALA A 139 7.06 -13.05 12.45
N PHE A 140 6.68 -13.68 11.36
CA PHE A 140 6.54 -15.13 11.26
C PHE A 140 7.48 -15.67 10.18
N VAL A 141 8.51 -16.40 10.59
CA VAL A 141 9.47 -17.04 9.69
C VAL A 141 8.90 -18.39 9.26
N ASN A 142 8.38 -18.43 8.05
CA ASN A 142 7.68 -19.55 7.44
C ASN A 142 8.66 -20.43 6.64
N LYS A 143 8.21 -21.63 6.29
CA LYS A 143 8.95 -22.60 5.49
C LYS A 143 10.23 -23.15 6.17
N MET A 144 10.18 -23.33 7.47
CA MET A 144 11.26 -23.93 8.23
C MET A 144 11.59 -25.36 7.79
N ASP A 145 10.71 -26.01 7.05
CA ASP A 145 10.85 -27.36 6.47
C ASP A 145 11.65 -27.40 5.17
N ARG A 146 11.98 -26.24 4.57
CA ARG A 146 12.71 -26.20 3.30
C ARG A 146 14.22 -26.29 3.50
N GLN A 147 14.91 -26.90 2.52
CA GLN A 147 16.36 -26.96 2.50
C GLN A 147 16.98 -25.56 2.49
N GLY A 148 17.93 -25.30 3.36
CA GLY A 148 18.56 -23.99 3.57
C GLY A 148 17.82 -23.08 4.53
N ALA A 149 16.76 -23.58 5.21
CA ALA A 149 16.04 -22.81 6.21
C ALA A 149 16.89 -22.48 7.44
N ASP A 150 16.96 -21.22 7.80
CA ASP A 150 17.72 -20.72 8.95
C ASP A 150 17.01 -19.54 9.62
N PHE A 151 16.39 -19.79 10.77
CA PHE A 151 15.67 -18.79 11.55
C PHE A 151 16.56 -17.67 12.06
N PHE A 152 17.71 -17.98 12.64
CA PHE A 152 18.59 -17.00 13.25
C PHE A 152 19.24 -16.06 12.22
N ARG A 153 19.46 -16.55 11.02
CA ARG A 153 19.89 -15.73 9.91
C ARG A 153 18.82 -14.71 9.53
N VAL A 154 17.55 -15.09 9.50
CA VAL A 154 16.45 -14.14 9.24
C VAL A 154 16.38 -13.09 10.34
N VAL A 155 16.57 -13.45 11.61
CA VAL A 155 16.70 -12.50 12.73
C VAL A 155 17.80 -11.47 12.45
N GLN A 156 18.98 -11.93 12.01
CA GLN A 156 20.08 -11.02 11.70
C GLN A 156 19.79 -10.14 10.48
N MET A 157 19.19 -10.70 9.42
CA MET A 157 18.81 -9.92 8.24
C MET A 157 17.79 -8.81 8.55
N MET A 158 16.88 -9.05 9.49
CA MET A 158 15.94 -8.00 9.93
C MET A 158 16.67 -6.84 10.61
N LYS A 159 17.70 -7.13 11.40
CA LYS A 159 18.53 -6.07 12.02
C LYS A 159 19.30 -5.28 10.96
N ASP A 160 19.94 -5.97 10.04
CA ASP A 160 20.87 -5.38 9.07
C ASP A 160 20.14 -4.60 7.95
N ARG A 161 19.03 -5.15 7.43
CA ARG A 161 18.34 -4.59 6.26
C ARG A 161 17.13 -3.73 6.60
N LEU A 162 16.40 -4.08 7.66
CA LEU A 162 15.18 -3.36 8.06
C LEU A 162 15.43 -2.39 9.22
N HIS A 163 16.62 -2.43 9.82
CA HIS A 163 16.95 -1.71 11.05
C HIS A 163 15.93 -1.97 12.15
N ALA A 164 15.41 -3.21 12.17
CA ALA A 164 14.42 -3.68 13.12
C ALA A 164 15.08 -4.11 14.44
N ASN A 165 14.26 -4.24 15.47
CA ASN A 165 14.65 -4.81 16.75
C ASN A 165 13.88 -6.12 17.00
N PRO A 166 14.26 -7.21 16.29
CA PRO A 166 13.56 -8.48 16.38
C PRO A 166 13.82 -9.16 17.72
N VAL A 167 12.75 -9.63 18.34
CA VAL A 167 12.76 -10.35 19.62
C VAL A 167 12.10 -11.71 19.43
N PRO A 168 12.88 -12.81 19.25
CA PRO A 168 12.33 -14.15 19.22
C PRO A 168 11.58 -14.49 20.49
N ILE A 169 10.32 -14.94 20.35
CA ILE A 169 9.49 -15.47 21.45
C ILE A 169 9.33 -16.99 21.37
N VAL A 170 9.68 -17.55 20.22
CA VAL A 170 9.89 -18.98 20.02
C VAL A 170 11.18 -19.19 19.25
N ILE A 171 11.78 -20.37 19.39
CA ILE A 171 12.88 -20.84 18.56
C ILE A 171 12.52 -22.18 17.93
N PRO A 172 13.06 -22.52 16.73
CA PRO A 172 12.72 -23.77 16.06
C PRO A 172 13.37 -25.00 16.73
N ILE A 173 12.67 -26.12 16.66
CA ILE A 173 13.20 -27.44 16.98
C ILE A 173 13.57 -28.13 15.67
N GLY A 174 14.85 -28.12 15.34
CA GLY A 174 15.34 -28.56 14.04
C GLY A 174 15.12 -27.56 12.93
N ALA A 175 15.57 -27.90 11.74
CA ALA A 175 15.38 -27.15 10.50
C ALA A 175 15.29 -28.14 9.34
N GLU A 176 14.85 -27.67 8.17
CA GLU A 176 14.69 -28.47 6.97
C GLU A 176 13.79 -29.70 7.20
N GLU A 177 14.20 -30.88 6.75
CA GLU A 177 13.46 -32.14 6.95
C GLU A 177 13.31 -32.54 8.43
N HIS A 178 14.17 -31.99 9.30
CA HIS A 178 14.16 -32.24 10.75
C HIS A 178 13.35 -31.24 11.55
N PHE A 179 12.71 -30.27 10.90
CA PHE A 179 11.84 -29.30 11.57
C PHE A 179 10.62 -30.00 12.15
N SER A 180 10.56 -30.11 13.46
CA SER A 180 9.51 -30.88 14.16
C SER A 180 8.56 -30.05 15.00
N GLY A 181 8.97 -28.88 15.45
CA GLY A 181 8.17 -28.02 16.33
C GLY A 181 8.92 -26.76 16.73
N VAL A 182 8.47 -26.14 17.82
CA VAL A 182 9.07 -24.92 18.36
C VAL A 182 9.23 -25.00 19.87
N VAL A 183 10.18 -24.23 20.40
CA VAL A 183 10.29 -23.98 21.85
C VAL A 183 9.62 -22.64 22.15
N ASP A 184 8.62 -22.64 23.01
CA ASP A 184 8.02 -21.45 23.58
C ASP A 184 8.93 -20.92 24.69
N LEU A 185 9.57 -19.78 24.46
CA LEU A 185 10.55 -19.20 25.38
C LEU A 185 9.92 -18.61 26.65
N ASN A 186 8.65 -18.19 26.59
CA ASN A 186 7.99 -17.65 27.77
C ASN A 186 7.64 -18.78 28.75
N LYS A 187 7.09 -19.89 28.26
CA LYS A 187 6.71 -21.04 29.09
C LYS A 187 7.79 -22.10 29.22
N MET A 188 8.91 -21.93 28.55
CA MET A 188 10.07 -22.85 28.52
C MET A 188 9.65 -24.31 28.29
N ARG A 189 8.90 -24.53 27.22
CA ARG A 189 8.43 -25.85 26.82
C ARG A 189 8.46 -26.02 25.30
N ALA A 190 8.59 -27.25 24.84
CA ALA A 190 8.47 -27.59 23.43
C ALA A 190 7.00 -27.76 23.03
N ILE A 191 6.66 -27.39 21.81
CA ILE A 191 5.36 -27.60 21.18
C ILE A 191 5.55 -28.42 19.92
N TYR A 192 4.85 -29.55 19.82
CA TYR A 192 4.85 -30.43 18.66
C TYR A 192 3.42 -30.57 18.12
N TRP A 193 3.28 -30.48 16.79
CA TRP A 193 2.00 -30.67 16.10
C TRP A 193 1.94 -32.05 15.47
N ASP A 194 0.77 -32.69 15.54
CA ASP A 194 0.54 -34.01 14.98
C ASP A 194 0.21 -33.90 13.47
N ASP A 195 1.02 -34.54 12.65
CA ASP A 195 0.86 -34.53 11.20
C ASP A 195 -0.40 -35.30 10.75
N ALA A 196 -0.80 -36.35 11.47
CA ALA A 196 -1.98 -37.14 11.13
C ALA A 196 -3.29 -36.36 11.28
N SER A 197 -3.34 -35.42 12.22
CA SER A 197 -4.47 -34.50 12.43
C SER A 197 -4.38 -33.22 11.63
N GLN A 198 -3.43 -33.11 10.71
CA GLN A 198 -3.14 -31.86 9.96
C GLN A 198 -2.85 -30.67 10.91
N GLY A 199 -2.18 -30.93 12.02
CA GLY A 199 -1.83 -29.93 13.01
C GLY A 199 -2.99 -29.50 13.94
N MET A 200 -4.17 -30.10 13.85
CA MET A 200 -5.27 -29.81 14.78
C MET A 200 -4.96 -30.23 16.20
N SER A 201 -4.23 -31.32 16.35
CA SER A 201 -3.72 -31.81 17.62
C SER A 201 -2.29 -31.39 17.83
N PHE A 202 -1.95 -31.02 19.05
CA PHE A 202 -0.60 -30.66 19.46
C PHE A 202 -0.29 -31.22 20.85
N SER A 203 0.98 -31.26 21.20
CA SER A 203 1.43 -31.70 22.52
C SER A 203 2.54 -30.80 23.06
N TYR A 204 2.58 -30.67 24.35
CA TYR A 204 3.66 -30.01 25.06
C TYR A 204 4.65 -31.06 25.58
N ALA A 205 5.93 -30.74 25.52
CA ALA A 205 7.02 -31.59 25.97
C ALA A 205 8.14 -30.74 26.62
N PRO A 206 9.01 -31.38 27.40
CA PRO A 206 10.25 -30.72 27.84
C PRO A 206 11.10 -30.29 26.64
N ILE A 207 11.89 -29.23 26.79
CA ILE A 207 12.83 -28.79 25.77
C ILE A 207 13.88 -29.87 25.52
N PRO A 208 14.18 -30.24 24.26
CA PRO A 208 15.28 -31.15 23.95
C PRO A 208 16.59 -30.71 24.59
N ALA A 209 17.34 -31.65 25.13
CA ALA A 209 18.55 -31.38 25.90
C ALA A 209 19.59 -30.56 25.13
N GLU A 210 19.71 -30.79 23.81
CA GLU A 210 20.59 -30.06 22.90
C GLU A 210 20.20 -28.59 22.69
N LEU A 211 18.94 -28.26 22.92
CA LEU A 211 18.42 -26.89 22.76
C LEU A 211 18.29 -26.14 24.08
N GLN A 212 18.48 -26.79 25.22
CA GLN A 212 18.26 -26.21 26.53
C GLN A 212 19.10 -24.93 26.76
N ALA A 213 20.37 -24.96 26.45
CA ALA A 213 21.28 -23.82 26.60
C ALA A 213 20.87 -22.65 25.69
N LEU A 214 20.54 -22.94 24.43
CA LEU A 214 20.08 -21.97 23.46
C LEU A 214 18.73 -21.34 23.87
N ALA A 215 17.82 -22.16 24.38
CA ALA A 215 16.53 -21.67 24.86
C ALA A 215 16.68 -20.72 26.07
N VAL A 216 17.59 -21.01 27.00
CA VAL A 216 17.90 -20.13 28.12
C VAL A 216 18.45 -18.79 27.65
N GLU A 217 19.43 -18.81 26.74
CA GLU A 217 20.01 -17.58 26.16
C GLU A 217 18.96 -16.70 25.48
N TRP A 218 18.14 -17.28 24.63
CA TRP A 218 17.09 -16.50 23.94
C TRP A 218 15.96 -16.08 24.85
N ARG A 219 15.64 -16.84 25.91
CA ARG A 219 14.73 -16.42 26.95
C ARG A 219 15.26 -15.18 27.69
N GLU A 220 16.53 -15.18 28.08
CA GLU A 220 17.14 -14.03 28.74
C GLU A 220 17.05 -12.78 27.85
N ASN A 221 17.33 -12.89 26.56
CA ASN A 221 17.17 -11.79 25.61
C ASN A 221 15.72 -11.30 25.52
N MET A 222 14.74 -12.21 25.50
CA MET A 222 13.32 -11.88 25.47
C MET A 222 12.87 -11.17 26.76
N VAL A 223 13.27 -11.70 27.93
CA VAL A 223 12.91 -11.14 29.24
C VAL A 223 13.56 -9.76 29.41
N ALA A 224 14.80 -9.56 29.02
CA ALA A 224 15.47 -8.27 29.02
C ALA A 224 14.72 -7.26 28.14
N ALA A 225 14.30 -7.66 26.93
CA ALA A 225 13.51 -6.82 26.06
C ALA A 225 12.15 -6.44 26.68
N ALA A 226 11.51 -7.35 27.39
CA ALA A 226 10.26 -7.05 28.12
C ALA A 226 10.49 -6.11 29.29
N ALA A 227 11.58 -6.26 30.02
CA ALA A 227 11.93 -5.43 31.19
C ALA A 227 12.13 -3.96 30.83
N GLU A 228 12.66 -3.68 29.63
CA GLU A 228 12.87 -2.31 29.13
C GLU A 228 11.55 -1.52 28.90
N ALA A 229 10.40 -2.15 29.00
CA ALA A 229 9.11 -1.49 28.80
C ALA A 229 8.79 -0.45 29.90
N SER A 230 9.28 -0.63 31.13
CA SER A 230 9.06 0.30 32.23
C SER A 230 10.11 0.17 33.32
N GLU A 231 10.33 1.25 34.10
CA GLU A 231 11.23 1.23 35.24
C GLU A 231 10.84 0.13 36.25
N ALA A 232 9.54 -0.04 36.50
CA ALA A 232 9.06 -1.05 37.43
C ALA A 232 9.37 -2.49 37.02
N LEU A 233 9.30 -2.78 35.73
CA LEU A 233 9.68 -4.11 35.19
C LEU A 233 11.22 -4.28 35.21
N MET A 234 11.95 -3.22 34.90
CA MET A 234 13.42 -3.24 34.93
C MET A 234 13.93 -3.45 36.36
N ASP A 235 13.40 -2.74 37.34
CA ASP A 235 13.78 -2.93 38.75
C ASP A 235 13.52 -4.36 39.20
N ARG A 236 12.37 -4.90 38.87
CA ARG A 236 12.00 -6.28 39.21
C ARG A 236 12.92 -7.30 38.56
N TYR A 237 13.25 -7.10 37.27
CA TYR A 237 14.21 -7.93 36.55
C TYR A 237 15.61 -7.89 37.18
N LEU A 238 16.08 -6.69 37.58
CA LEU A 238 17.38 -6.54 38.21
C LEU A 238 17.44 -7.16 39.62
N GLU A 239 16.33 -7.11 40.38
CA GLU A 239 16.24 -7.69 41.71
C GLU A 239 16.10 -9.21 41.70
N GLN A 240 15.31 -9.76 40.81
CA GLN A 240 14.93 -11.18 40.78
C GLN A 240 15.66 -12.01 39.73
N GLY A 241 16.26 -11.35 38.73
CA GLY A 241 16.91 -12.01 37.58
C GLY A 241 15.97 -12.58 36.53
N ASP A 242 14.64 -12.48 36.75
CA ASP A 242 13.61 -12.96 35.82
C ASP A 242 12.30 -12.17 36.02
N LEU A 243 11.34 -12.33 35.11
CA LEU A 243 9.99 -11.81 35.16
C LEU A 243 8.97 -12.95 35.06
N SER A 244 7.76 -12.76 35.60
CA SER A 244 6.68 -13.73 35.43
C SER A 244 6.22 -13.81 33.97
N GLU A 245 5.53 -14.90 33.58
CA GLU A 245 4.99 -15.09 32.22
C GLU A 245 4.09 -13.90 31.80
N GLU A 246 3.25 -13.43 32.71
CA GLU A 246 2.33 -12.31 32.50
C GLU A 246 3.08 -10.98 32.33
N GLU A 247 4.13 -10.76 33.12
CA GLU A 247 4.98 -9.55 33.06
C GLU A 247 5.77 -9.51 31.76
N VAL A 248 6.27 -10.65 31.29
CA VAL A 248 6.93 -10.76 29.98
C VAL A 248 5.97 -10.39 28.86
N VAL A 249 4.77 -10.95 28.86
CA VAL A 249 3.75 -10.62 27.86
C VAL A 249 3.37 -9.14 27.91
N ALA A 250 3.15 -8.59 29.09
CA ALA A 250 2.79 -7.18 29.27
C ALA A 250 3.90 -6.24 28.75
N GLY A 251 5.15 -6.51 29.08
CA GLY A 251 6.30 -5.73 28.63
C GLY A 251 6.52 -5.81 27.13
N LEU A 252 6.49 -7.04 26.56
CA LEU A 252 6.60 -7.24 25.11
C LEU A 252 5.44 -6.57 24.36
N ARG A 253 4.21 -6.68 24.87
CA ARG A 253 3.05 -6.02 24.27
C ARG A 253 3.24 -4.51 24.23
N GLN A 254 3.59 -3.89 25.35
CA GLN A 254 3.78 -2.44 25.43
C GLN A 254 4.79 -1.96 24.38
N ARG A 255 5.95 -2.59 24.29
CA ARG A 255 7.00 -2.22 23.34
C ARG A 255 6.64 -2.52 21.88
N THR A 256 5.87 -3.60 21.64
CA THR A 256 5.36 -3.93 20.32
C THR A 256 4.37 -2.87 19.83
N LEU A 257 3.45 -2.42 20.68
CA LEU A 257 2.48 -1.36 20.39
C LEU A 257 3.15 -0.03 20.06
N LEU A 258 4.28 0.27 20.71
CA LEU A 258 5.10 1.45 20.44
C LEU A 258 5.99 1.31 19.18
N GLY A 259 6.04 0.11 18.59
CA GLY A 259 6.90 -0.19 17.43
C GLY A 259 8.38 -0.32 17.75
N GLU A 260 8.76 -0.37 19.04
CA GLU A 260 10.16 -0.45 19.49
C GLU A 260 10.79 -1.83 19.25
N ILE A 261 9.99 -2.87 19.32
CA ILE A 261 10.40 -4.25 19.08
C ILE A 261 9.46 -4.94 18.09
N GLN A 262 9.95 -6.03 17.48
CA GLN A 262 9.16 -6.92 16.65
C GLN A 262 9.31 -8.35 17.15
N PRO A 263 8.31 -8.87 17.87
CA PRO A 263 8.29 -10.27 18.29
C PRO A 263 8.38 -11.22 17.10
N MET A 264 9.22 -12.23 17.20
CA MET A 264 9.45 -13.20 16.13
C MET A 264 9.01 -14.60 16.52
N LEU A 265 8.36 -15.24 15.56
CA LEU A 265 7.96 -16.65 15.61
C LEU A 265 8.45 -17.37 14.36
N CYS A 266 8.37 -18.69 14.38
CA CYS A 266 8.69 -19.50 13.22
C CYS A 266 7.73 -20.68 13.08
N GLY A 267 7.72 -21.26 11.89
CA GLY A 267 6.89 -22.41 11.60
C GLY A 267 7.00 -22.86 10.14
N SER A 268 6.12 -23.76 9.78
CA SER A 268 5.85 -24.14 8.40
C SER A 268 4.34 -24.26 8.21
N ALA A 269 3.75 -23.28 7.54
CA ALA A 269 2.31 -23.29 7.24
C ALA A 269 1.97 -24.52 6.38
N PHE A 270 2.80 -24.86 5.41
CA PHE A 270 2.62 -26.05 4.56
C PHE A 270 2.61 -27.36 5.35
N LYS A 271 3.48 -27.47 6.34
CA LYS A 271 3.56 -28.64 7.25
C LYS A 271 2.65 -28.54 8.48
N ASN A 272 1.78 -27.52 8.52
CA ASN A 272 0.78 -27.33 9.60
C ASN A 272 1.40 -27.14 11.00
N LYS A 273 2.55 -26.45 11.09
CA LYS A 273 3.30 -26.26 12.34
C LYS A 273 3.53 -24.77 12.63
N GLY A 274 3.20 -24.32 13.82
CA GLY A 274 3.52 -22.98 14.33
C GLY A 274 2.46 -21.91 14.11
N VAL A 275 1.48 -22.08 13.23
CA VAL A 275 0.46 -21.07 12.91
C VAL A 275 -0.44 -20.76 14.10
N GLN A 276 -0.87 -21.78 14.88
CA GLN A 276 -1.69 -21.56 16.07
C GLN A 276 -0.94 -20.77 17.14
N ARG A 277 0.35 -21.03 17.34
CA ARG A 277 1.17 -20.24 18.30
C ARG A 277 1.30 -18.78 17.84
N MET A 278 1.37 -18.55 16.53
CA MET A 278 1.33 -17.19 15.97
C MET A 278 -0.02 -16.52 16.27
N LEU A 279 -1.15 -17.22 16.15
CA LEU A 279 -2.47 -16.67 16.50
C LEU A 279 -2.56 -16.32 18.00
N ASP A 280 -1.97 -17.12 18.89
CA ASP A 280 -1.86 -16.76 20.31
C ASP A 280 -1.05 -15.49 20.50
N ALA A 281 0.08 -15.33 19.78
CA ALA A 281 0.88 -14.12 19.82
C ALA A 281 0.12 -12.88 19.28
N VAL A 282 -0.75 -13.04 18.30
CA VAL A 282 -1.64 -11.97 17.83
C VAL A 282 -2.54 -11.49 18.97
N ILE A 283 -3.12 -12.39 19.75
CA ILE A 283 -3.96 -12.01 20.90
C ILE A 283 -3.11 -11.35 22.00
N GLU A 284 -1.95 -11.94 22.31
CA GLU A 284 -1.08 -11.50 23.39
C GLU A 284 -0.44 -10.13 23.14
N LEU A 285 0.03 -9.89 21.91
CA LEU A 285 0.97 -8.81 21.61
C LEU A 285 0.46 -7.75 20.64
N MET A 286 -0.58 -8.04 19.83
CA MET A 286 -1.08 -7.10 18.83
C MET A 286 -2.16 -6.18 19.40
N PRO A 287 -2.32 -4.96 18.86
CA PRO A 287 -3.27 -3.99 19.38
C PRO A 287 -4.72 -4.37 19.15
N SER A 288 -5.57 -3.97 20.09
CA SER A 288 -7.01 -3.80 19.85
C SER A 288 -7.26 -2.38 19.29
N PRO A 289 -8.46 -2.09 18.78
CA PRO A 289 -8.81 -0.73 18.35
C PRO A 289 -8.69 0.35 19.43
N LEU A 290 -8.67 -0.02 20.71
CA LEU A 290 -8.45 0.91 21.83
C LEU A 290 -6.99 1.23 22.10
N ASP A 291 -6.07 0.38 21.64
CA ASP A 291 -4.63 0.55 21.86
C ASP A 291 -3.97 1.45 20.79
N VAL A 292 -4.70 1.75 19.72
CA VAL A 292 -4.21 2.63 18.64
C VAL A 292 -4.65 4.07 18.90
N PRO A 293 -3.89 5.08 18.43
CA PRO A 293 -4.28 6.47 18.56
C PRO A 293 -5.64 6.75 17.92
N ALA A 294 -6.33 7.79 18.42
CA ALA A 294 -7.53 8.31 17.80
C ALA A 294 -7.26 8.66 16.33
N VAL A 295 -8.23 8.40 15.45
CA VAL A 295 -8.07 8.75 14.03
C VAL A 295 -8.22 10.25 13.85
N SER A 296 -7.26 10.86 13.18
CA SER A 296 -7.24 12.30 12.92
C SER A 296 -7.97 12.65 11.64
N GLY A 297 -8.54 13.86 11.59
CA GLY A 297 -9.19 14.41 10.43
C GLY A 297 -9.38 15.92 10.54
N VAL A 298 -10.15 16.48 9.63
CA VAL A 298 -10.54 17.89 9.65
C VAL A 298 -12.06 18.01 9.61
N ASN A 299 -12.60 18.95 10.39
CA ASN A 299 -14.03 19.25 10.39
C ASN A 299 -14.43 20.14 9.19
N GLU A 300 -15.70 20.51 9.08
CA GLU A 300 -16.20 21.39 8.00
C GLU A 300 -15.54 22.78 7.97
N GLN A 301 -15.02 23.24 9.10
CA GLN A 301 -14.32 24.52 9.23
C GLN A 301 -12.85 24.43 8.85
N GLY A 302 -12.33 23.21 8.53
CA GLY A 302 -10.93 22.96 8.23
C GLY A 302 -10.05 22.88 9.49
N GLU A 303 -10.65 22.74 10.67
CA GLU A 303 -9.93 22.57 11.93
C GLU A 303 -9.66 21.09 12.21
N HIS A 304 -8.55 20.83 12.91
CA HIS A 304 -8.21 19.48 13.35
C HIS A 304 -9.28 18.90 14.27
N ASP A 305 -9.69 17.69 14.02
CA ASP A 305 -10.67 16.94 14.82
C ASP A 305 -10.23 15.47 14.91
N GLU A 306 -10.68 14.77 15.93
CA GLU A 306 -10.31 13.39 16.20
C GLU A 306 -11.55 12.53 16.50
N ARG A 307 -11.44 11.23 16.23
CA ARG A 307 -12.45 10.23 16.60
C ARG A 307 -11.78 9.06 17.31
N HIS A 308 -12.39 8.66 18.43
CA HIS A 308 -11.96 7.54 19.23
C HIS A 308 -12.78 6.29 18.91
N ALA A 309 -12.24 5.13 19.20
CA ALA A 309 -12.93 3.85 19.00
C ALA A 309 -14.01 3.64 20.07
N ASP A 310 -15.07 4.45 20.01
CA ASP A 310 -16.21 4.48 20.95
C ASP A 310 -17.53 4.46 20.18
N ASP A 311 -18.45 3.56 20.57
CA ASP A 311 -19.79 3.42 19.97
C ASP A 311 -20.67 4.66 20.23
N SER A 312 -20.38 5.44 21.27
CA SER A 312 -21.15 6.63 21.64
C SER A 312 -20.74 7.91 20.87
N GLU A 313 -19.58 7.88 20.24
CA GLU A 313 -19.14 9.00 19.39
C GLU A 313 -19.91 9.05 18.06
N PRO A 314 -19.94 10.21 17.38
CA PRO A 314 -20.51 10.31 16.04
C PRO A 314 -19.85 9.31 15.07
N PHE A 315 -20.65 8.73 14.19
CA PHE A 315 -20.19 7.76 13.21
C PHE A 315 -19.10 8.35 12.31
N SER A 316 -18.01 7.61 12.14
CA SER A 316 -17.00 7.85 11.13
C SER A 316 -16.38 6.55 10.62
N ALA A 317 -16.16 6.47 9.32
CA ALA A 317 -15.57 5.33 8.67
C ALA A 317 -14.78 5.73 7.42
N LEU A 318 -13.81 4.92 7.05
CA LEU A 318 -13.04 5.06 5.82
C LEU A 318 -13.43 3.93 4.85
N ALA A 319 -13.84 4.32 3.65
CA ALA A 319 -14.02 3.39 2.54
C ALA A 319 -12.65 3.08 1.93
N PHE A 320 -12.10 1.92 2.24
CA PHE A 320 -10.72 1.60 1.85
C PHE A 320 -10.61 0.67 0.64
N LYS A 321 -11.71 0.01 0.26
CA LYS A 321 -11.72 -0.88 -0.89
C LYS A 321 -13.12 -0.96 -1.50
N LEU A 322 -13.15 -0.93 -2.85
CA LEU A 322 -14.35 -1.24 -3.63
C LEU A 322 -14.11 -2.56 -4.38
N MET A 323 -15.15 -3.34 -4.53
CA MET A 323 -15.13 -4.60 -5.26
C MET A 323 -16.45 -4.81 -5.96
N SER A 324 -16.41 -5.23 -7.22
CA SER A 324 -17.61 -5.64 -7.96
C SER A 324 -17.90 -7.12 -7.71
N ASP A 325 -19.06 -7.40 -7.17
CA ASP A 325 -19.52 -8.77 -6.92
C ASP A 325 -20.64 -9.15 -7.91
N PRO A 326 -20.56 -10.34 -8.55
CA PRO A 326 -21.53 -10.74 -9.56
C PRO A 326 -22.97 -10.89 -9.04
N TYR A 327 -23.14 -11.13 -7.72
CA TYR A 327 -24.45 -11.44 -7.11
C TYR A 327 -25.06 -10.25 -6.35
N VAL A 328 -24.23 -9.45 -5.69
CA VAL A 328 -24.69 -8.33 -4.86
C VAL A 328 -24.39 -6.96 -5.45
N GLY A 329 -23.62 -6.88 -6.53
CA GLY A 329 -23.19 -5.64 -7.15
C GLY A 329 -21.95 -5.05 -6.45
N GLN A 330 -21.89 -3.74 -6.34
CA GLN A 330 -20.75 -3.06 -5.75
C GLN A 330 -20.72 -3.23 -4.23
N LEU A 331 -19.63 -3.76 -3.73
CA LEU A 331 -19.27 -3.85 -2.31
C LEU A 331 -18.28 -2.75 -1.97
N THR A 332 -18.58 -1.97 -0.94
CA THR A 332 -17.67 -0.95 -0.39
C THR A 332 -17.21 -1.39 0.99
N PHE A 333 -15.97 -1.80 1.11
CA PHE A 333 -15.37 -2.18 2.40
C PHE A 333 -15.05 -0.93 3.20
N VAL A 334 -15.53 -0.91 4.44
CA VAL A 334 -15.35 0.20 5.36
C VAL A 334 -14.70 -0.26 6.67
N ARG A 335 -13.77 0.54 7.19
CA ARG A 335 -13.30 0.48 8.56
C ARG A 335 -14.05 1.53 9.36
N VAL A 336 -14.81 1.10 10.35
CA VAL A 336 -15.49 2.01 11.29
C VAL A 336 -14.52 2.42 12.38
N TYR A 337 -14.29 3.71 12.52
CA TYR A 337 -13.42 4.27 13.55
C TYR A 337 -14.19 4.72 14.79
N SER A 338 -15.40 5.25 14.64
CA SER A 338 -16.24 5.69 15.74
C SER A 338 -17.71 5.46 15.45
N GLY A 339 -18.52 5.36 16.50
CA GLY A 339 -19.97 5.25 16.40
C GLY A 339 -20.47 3.89 15.91
N VAL A 340 -21.71 3.87 15.49
CA VAL A 340 -22.42 2.68 15.01
C VAL A 340 -23.10 2.99 13.68
N LEU A 341 -22.93 2.12 12.71
CA LEU A 341 -23.60 2.15 11.41
C LEU A 341 -24.63 1.04 11.34
N ARG A 342 -25.87 1.37 10.96
CA ARG A 342 -26.95 0.41 10.81
C ARG A 342 -27.42 0.31 9.36
N LYS A 343 -27.95 -0.83 9.03
CA LYS A 343 -28.67 -1.05 7.77
C LYS A 343 -29.79 0.01 7.61
N GLY A 344 -29.82 0.65 6.45
CA GLY A 344 -30.78 1.68 6.14
C GLY A 344 -30.39 3.11 6.57
N ASP A 345 -29.30 3.27 7.32
CA ASP A 345 -28.81 4.58 7.74
C ASP A 345 -28.41 5.44 6.53
N SER A 346 -28.53 6.75 6.71
CA SER A 346 -27.99 7.76 5.80
C SER A 346 -26.72 8.32 6.38
N VAL A 347 -25.65 8.25 5.61
CA VAL A 347 -24.34 8.78 5.96
C VAL A 347 -23.94 9.93 5.04
N TRP A 348 -22.97 10.72 5.46
CA TRP A 348 -22.42 11.83 4.69
C TRP A 348 -21.08 11.43 4.09
N ASN A 349 -20.93 11.54 2.78
CA ASN A 349 -19.65 11.47 2.11
C ASN A 349 -18.95 12.83 2.24
N ALA A 350 -18.00 12.93 3.14
CA ALA A 350 -17.33 14.18 3.49
C ALA A 350 -16.50 14.77 2.34
N VAL A 351 -16.03 13.91 1.42
CA VAL A 351 -15.20 14.34 0.28
C VAL A 351 -16.05 14.91 -0.85
N LYS A 352 -17.17 14.26 -1.15
CA LYS A 352 -18.09 14.68 -2.24
C LYS A 352 -19.20 15.63 -1.79
N GLY A 353 -19.35 15.82 -0.48
CA GLY A 353 -20.42 16.67 0.07
C GLY A 353 -21.82 16.15 -0.26
N ARG A 354 -22.03 14.84 -0.19
CA ARG A 354 -23.28 14.18 -0.57
C ARG A 354 -23.74 13.17 0.47
N LYS A 355 -25.06 13.00 0.52
CA LYS A 355 -25.72 11.98 1.33
C LYS A 355 -25.75 10.65 0.60
N GLU A 356 -25.32 9.60 1.28
CA GLU A 356 -25.36 8.21 0.81
C GLU A 356 -26.25 7.39 1.71
N ARG A 357 -26.91 6.37 1.16
CA ARG A 357 -27.75 5.45 1.94
C ARG A 357 -27.16 4.06 1.98
N ILE A 358 -27.02 3.52 3.16
CA ILE A 358 -26.59 2.13 3.39
C ILE A 358 -27.75 1.19 3.09
N GLY A 359 -27.63 0.35 2.06
CA GLY A 359 -28.62 -0.66 1.74
C GLY A 359 -28.53 -1.86 2.68
N ARG A 360 -27.44 -2.59 2.59
CA ARG A 360 -27.13 -3.76 3.43
C ARG A 360 -25.71 -3.66 3.94
N ILE A 361 -25.45 -4.34 5.05
CA ILE A 361 -24.10 -4.50 5.61
C ILE A 361 -23.78 -5.99 5.59
N VAL A 362 -22.64 -6.35 5.02
CA VAL A 362 -22.21 -7.73 4.81
C VAL A 362 -20.86 -7.95 5.46
N GLN A 363 -20.72 -9.05 6.18
CA GLN A 363 -19.47 -9.50 6.75
C GLN A 363 -18.98 -10.72 5.98
N MET A 364 -17.72 -10.73 5.63
CA MET A 364 -17.09 -11.83 4.93
C MET A 364 -16.56 -12.86 5.95
N GLN A 365 -17.01 -14.11 5.85
CA GLN A 365 -16.48 -15.22 6.61
C GLN A 365 -16.08 -16.32 5.62
N ALA A 366 -14.80 -16.42 5.34
CA ALA A 366 -14.28 -17.22 4.23
C ALA A 366 -15.01 -16.88 2.91
N ASN A 367 -15.71 -17.85 2.30
CA ASN A 367 -16.49 -17.64 1.08
C ASN A 367 -17.93 -17.17 1.34
N ASP A 368 -18.34 -17.14 2.60
CA ASP A 368 -19.72 -16.82 2.98
C ASP A 368 -19.90 -15.32 3.22
N ARG A 369 -21.01 -14.78 2.76
CA ARG A 369 -21.42 -13.40 2.96
C ARG A 369 -22.57 -13.39 3.96
N ILE A 370 -22.27 -12.96 5.18
CA ILE A 370 -23.27 -12.90 6.26
C ILE A 370 -23.79 -11.47 6.35
N GLU A 371 -25.11 -11.30 6.11
CA GLU A 371 -25.76 -10.01 6.31
C GLU A 371 -25.88 -9.74 7.83
N ILE A 372 -25.46 -8.54 8.22
CA ILE A 372 -25.52 -8.05 9.60
C ILE A 372 -26.35 -6.77 9.67
N GLU A 373 -27.00 -6.53 10.82
CA GLU A 373 -27.88 -5.37 11.00
C GLU A 373 -27.10 -4.08 11.35
N GLU A 374 -25.96 -4.23 12.02
CA GLU A 374 -25.11 -3.10 12.42
C GLU A 374 -23.62 -3.46 12.47
N ILE A 375 -22.78 -2.45 12.26
CA ILE A 375 -21.34 -2.50 12.48
C ILE A 375 -20.93 -1.37 13.41
N ARG A 376 -19.95 -1.60 14.28
CA ARG A 376 -19.55 -0.72 15.36
C ARG A 376 -18.10 -0.28 15.25
N ALA A 377 -17.74 0.75 16.05
CA ALA A 377 -16.37 1.24 16.15
C ALA A 377 -15.34 0.10 16.28
N GLY A 378 -14.26 0.17 15.54
CA GLY A 378 -13.20 -0.83 15.55
C GLY A 378 -13.41 -2.02 14.62
N ASP A 379 -14.51 -2.12 13.89
CA ASP A 379 -14.81 -3.27 13.04
C ASP A 379 -14.67 -2.96 11.53
N ILE A 380 -14.65 -4.01 10.74
CA ILE A 380 -14.56 -3.98 9.28
C ILE A 380 -15.73 -4.76 8.68
N ALA A 381 -16.42 -4.18 7.71
CA ALA A 381 -17.46 -4.84 6.94
C ALA A 381 -17.60 -4.24 5.55
N ALA A 382 -18.41 -4.84 4.69
CA ALA A 382 -18.75 -4.35 3.38
C ALA A 382 -20.15 -3.75 3.36
N CYS A 383 -20.31 -2.57 2.81
CA CYS A 383 -21.60 -1.90 2.59
C CYS A 383 -22.04 -2.10 1.14
N VAL A 384 -23.35 -2.41 0.97
CA VAL A 384 -24.01 -2.51 -0.34
C VAL A 384 -24.98 -1.35 -0.50
N GLY A 385 -25.05 -0.80 -1.69
CA GLY A 385 -26.01 0.27 -2.02
C GLY A 385 -25.40 1.68 -2.07
N LEU A 386 -24.13 1.82 -1.76
CA LEU A 386 -23.38 3.06 -1.99
C LEU A 386 -23.11 3.23 -3.48
N LYS A 387 -23.50 4.37 -4.06
CA LYS A 387 -23.48 4.54 -5.53
C LYS A 387 -22.29 5.35 -6.03
N GLU A 388 -21.84 6.30 -5.24
CA GLU A 388 -20.85 7.29 -5.69
C GLU A 388 -19.58 7.32 -4.81
N VAL A 389 -19.45 6.38 -3.89
CA VAL A 389 -18.26 6.27 -3.03
C VAL A 389 -17.10 5.72 -3.83
N THR A 390 -15.92 6.33 -3.66
CA THR A 390 -14.65 5.84 -4.20
C THR A 390 -13.69 5.49 -3.08
N THR A 391 -12.66 4.75 -3.39
CA THR A 391 -11.65 4.33 -2.41
C THR A 391 -10.93 5.53 -1.80
N GLY A 392 -10.77 5.53 -0.48
CA GLY A 392 -10.13 6.60 0.28
C GLY A 392 -11.08 7.69 0.79
N GLU A 393 -12.38 7.58 0.52
CA GLU A 393 -13.37 8.56 0.97
C GLU A 393 -13.88 8.27 2.39
N THR A 394 -14.19 9.35 3.11
CA THR A 394 -14.74 9.28 4.45
C THR A 394 -16.26 9.29 4.42
N LEU A 395 -16.86 8.35 5.15
CA LEU A 395 -18.28 8.31 5.47
C LEU A 395 -18.47 8.69 6.94
N CYS A 396 -19.33 9.63 7.23
CA CYS A 396 -19.53 10.11 8.59
C CYS A 396 -20.98 10.48 8.90
N ASP A 397 -21.22 10.83 10.16
CA ASP A 397 -22.51 11.41 10.58
C ASP A 397 -22.72 12.77 9.91
N PRO A 398 -23.90 13.00 9.25
CA PRO A 398 -24.20 14.29 8.64
C PRO A 398 -24.26 15.48 9.62
N HIS A 399 -24.39 15.23 10.92
CA HIS A 399 -24.45 16.26 11.96
C HIS A 399 -23.11 16.51 12.67
N ALA A 400 -22.09 15.69 12.37
CA ALA A 400 -20.75 15.79 12.92
C ALA A 400 -19.72 15.42 11.85
N VAL A 401 -19.66 16.25 10.81
CA VAL A 401 -18.85 15.97 9.61
C VAL A 401 -17.36 16.03 9.95
N ILE A 402 -16.65 14.99 9.57
CA ILE A 402 -15.19 14.90 9.61
C ILE A 402 -14.69 14.31 8.29
N THR A 403 -13.61 14.84 7.76
CA THR A 403 -12.85 14.22 6.68
C THR A 403 -11.59 13.63 7.28
N LEU A 404 -11.51 12.31 7.34
CA LEU A 404 -10.35 11.61 7.84
C LEU A 404 -9.16 11.83 6.91
N GLU A 405 -7.94 11.70 7.44
CA GLU A 405 -6.73 11.81 6.66
C GLU A 405 -6.79 10.93 5.40
N ARG A 406 -6.52 11.55 4.26
CA ARG A 406 -6.65 10.86 2.97
C ARG A 406 -5.49 9.91 2.75
N MET A 407 -5.77 8.82 2.04
CA MET A 407 -4.73 7.98 1.48
C MET A 407 -4.03 8.71 0.34
N GLU A 408 -2.71 8.69 0.35
CA GLU A 408 -1.91 9.14 -0.78
C GLU A 408 -1.72 7.97 -1.75
N PHE A 409 -2.03 8.20 -3.01
CA PHE A 409 -1.86 7.20 -4.04
C PHE A 409 -0.75 7.62 -4.99
N PRO A 410 0.20 6.72 -5.33
CA PRO A 410 1.25 7.03 -6.27
C PRO A 410 0.69 7.30 -7.66
N ASP A 411 1.34 8.19 -8.40
CA ASP A 411 0.99 8.45 -9.77
C ASP A 411 1.40 7.29 -10.68
N PRO A 412 0.60 6.95 -11.68
CA PRO A 412 0.95 5.94 -12.67
C PRO A 412 2.25 6.30 -13.40
N VAL A 413 3.03 5.28 -13.73
CA VAL A 413 4.33 5.44 -14.40
C VAL A 413 4.37 4.87 -15.82
N ILE A 414 3.38 4.05 -16.19
CA ILE A 414 3.24 3.46 -17.52
C ILE A 414 1.85 3.72 -18.08
N SER A 415 1.76 3.91 -19.38
CA SER A 415 0.50 4.10 -20.09
C SER A 415 0.46 3.28 -21.36
N LEU A 416 -0.74 2.85 -21.77
CA LEU A 416 -0.95 2.22 -23.06
C LEU A 416 -2.31 2.64 -23.65
N SER A 417 -2.41 2.62 -24.96
CA SER A 417 -3.68 2.82 -25.64
C SER A 417 -4.48 1.52 -25.67
N ILE A 418 -5.80 1.65 -25.53
CA ILE A 418 -6.72 0.54 -25.59
C ILE A 418 -7.90 0.86 -26.52
N GLU A 419 -8.24 -0.07 -27.40
CA GLU A 419 -9.33 0.07 -28.34
C GLU A 419 -10.20 -1.21 -28.33
N PRO A 420 -11.54 -1.09 -28.36
CA PRO A 420 -12.39 -2.27 -28.42
C PRO A 420 -12.21 -2.97 -29.76
N LYS A 421 -12.25 -4.30 -29.77
CA LYS A 421 -12.18 -5.07 -31.04
C LYS A 421 -13.37 -4.82 -31.95
N THR A 422 -14.53 -4.48 -31.39
CA THR A 422 -15.75 -4.18 -32.14
C THR A 422 -16.33 -2.82 -31.71
N LYS A 423 -16.95 -2.10 -32.66
CA LYS A 423 -17.60 -0.82 -32.37
C LYS A 423 -18.76 -0.95 -31.38
N SER A 424 -19.42 -2.11 -31.32
CA SER A 424 -20.49 -2.37 -30.37
C SER A 424 -20.01 -2.48 -28.91
N ASP A 425 -18.73 -2.71 -28.70
CA ASP A 425 -18.14 -2.85 -27.37
C ASP A 425 -17.59 -1.53 -26.80
N GLN A 426 -17.66 -0.44 -27.57
CA GLN A 426 -17.14 0.86 -27.13
C GLN A 426 -17.75 1.34 -25.80
N GLU A 427 -19.09 1.30 -25.71
CA GLU A 427 -19.78 1.71 -24.49
C GLU A 427 -19.50 0.75 -23.33
N LYS A 428 -19.49 -0.55 -23.58
CA LYS A 428 -19.18 -1.57 -22.57
C LYS A 428 -17.77 -1.42 -22.06
N MET A 429 -16.79 -1.16 -22.95
CA MET A 429 -15.40 -0.90 -22.58
C MET A 429 -15.31 0.33 -21.67
N GLY A 430 -15.96 1.43 -22.04
CA GLY A 430 -15.97 2.64 -21.23
C GLY A 430 -16.52 2.40 -19.81
N LEU A 431 -17.66 1.70 -19.71
CA LEU A 431 -18.26 1.36 -18.42
C LEU A 431 -17.38 0.40 -17.60
N ALA A 432 -16.76 -0.60 -18.23
CA ALA A 432 -15.86 -1.54 -17.57
C ALA A 432 -14.62 -0.83 -17.00
N LEU A 433 -13.98 0.01 -17.83
CA LEU A 433 -12.80 0.77 -17.40
C LEU A 433 -13.12 1.79 -16.31
N GLN A 434 -14.29 2.46 -16.36
CA GLN A 434 -14.72 3.35 -15.28
C GLN A 434 -14.94 2.62 -13.95
N ARG A 435 -15.52 1.42 -13.97
CA ARG A 435 -15.68 0.60 -12.77
C ARG A 435 -14.34 0.17 -12.20
N LEU A 436 -13.43 -0.30 -13.05
CA LEU A 436 -12.08 -0.68 -12.64
C LEU A 436 -11.29 0.51 -12.06
N ALA A 437 -11.44 1.70 -12.66
CA ALA A 437 -10.83 2.93 -12.12
C ALA A 437 -11.44 3.39 -10.79
N ALA A 438 -12.71 3.09 -10.53
CA ALA A 438 -13.32 3.36 -9.24
C ALA A 438 -12.81 2.41 -8.13
N GLU A 439 -12.46 1.18 -8.51
CA GLU A 439 -11.89 0.19 -7.59
C GLU A 439 -10.41 0.47 -7.28
N ASP A 440 -9.66 0.95 -8.26
CA ASP A 440 -8.22 1.15 -8.18
C ASP A 440 -7.80 2.59 -8.50
N PRO A 441 -7.51 3.43 -7.49
CA PRO A 441 -7.08 4.81 -7.69
C PRO A 441 -5.72 4.98 -8.37
N SER A 442 -4.87 3.94 -8.43
CA SER A 442 -3.61 3.97 -9.18
C SER A 442 -3.80 3.68 -10.68
N PHE A 443 -4.98 3.20 -11.04
CA PHE A 443 -5.39 3.03 -12.43
C PHE A 443 -6.11 4.29 -12.90
N ARG A 444 -5.60 4.90 -13.95
CA ARG A 444 -6.20 6.11 -14.54
C ARG A 444 -6.62 5.87 -15.97
N LEU A 445 -7.70 6.54 -16.33
CA LEU A 445 -8.31 6.50 -17.64
C LEU A 445 -8.45 7.92 -18.18
N HIS A 446 -7.99 8.16 -19.39
CA HIS A 446 -8.28 9.39 -20.10
C HIS A 446 -8.42 9.15 -21.60
N THR A 447 -9.16 10.02 -22.29
CA THR A 447 -9.23 10.02 -23.73
C THR A 447 -8.28 11.08 -24.27
N ASP A 448 -7.39 10.68 -25.16
CA ASP A 448 -6.52 11.62 -25.86
C ASP A 448 -7.37 12.43 -26.86
N GLU A 449 -7.42 13.74 -26.67
CA GLU A 449 -8.25 14.64 -27.47
C GLU A 449 -7.79 14.74 -28.94
N GLU A 450 -6.50 14.51 -29.21
CA GLU A 450 -5.95 14.61 -30.55
C GLU A 450 -6.18 13.32 -31.35
N SER A 451 -5.88 12.16 -30.77
CA SER A 451 -6.01 10.86 -31.42
C SER A 451 -7.39 10.21 -31.25
N GLY A 452 -8.19 10.67 -30.27
CA GLY A 452 -9.43 10.06 -29.87
C GLY A 452 -9.27 8.68 -29.22
N GLN A 453 -8.04 8.27 -28.92
CA GLN A 453 -7.75 6.99 -28.29
C GLN A 453 -8.02 7.02 -26.79
N THR A 454 -8.49 5.89 -26.27
CA THR A 454 -8.57 5.68 -24.83
C THR A 454 -7.21 5.23 -24.31
N ILE A 455 -6.66 6.01 -23.37
CA ILE A 455 -5.38 5.73 -22.71
C ILE A 455 -5.64 5.23 -21.29
N ILE A 456 -5.03 4.11 -20.93
CA ILE A 456 -5.02 3.57 -19.58
C ILE A 456 -3.60 3.67 -19.00
N SER A 457 -3.52 4.03 -17.73
CA SER A 457 -2.25 4.26 -17.02
C SER A 457 -2.23 3.50 -15.71
N GLY A 458 -1.08 2.95 -15.34
CA GLY A 458 -0.91 2.14 -14.13
C GLY A 458 0.53 2.08 -13.62
N MET A 459 0.74 1.24 -12.60
CA MET A 459 2.01 1.15 -11.88
C MET A 459 3.05 0.25 -12.55
N GLY A 460 2.65 -0.61 -13.47
CA GLY A 460 3.53 -1.53 -14.18
C GLY A 460 2.81 -2.32 -15.28
N GLU A 461 3.59 -3.07 -16.05
CA GLU A 461 3.04 -3.89 -17.15
C GLU A 461 2.05 -4.94 -16.63
N LEU A 462 2.42 -5.64 -15.56
CA LEU A 462 1.55 -6.66 -14.96
C LEU A 462 0.24 -6.06 -14.45
N HIS A 463 0.30 -4.87 -13.83
CA HIS A 463 -0.90 -4.17 -13.37
C HIS A 463 -1.88 -3.92 -14.52
N LEU A 464 -1.42 -3.34 -15.63
CA LEU A 464 -2.28 -3.06 -16.79
C LEU A 464 -2.75 -4.34 -17.50
N GLU A 465 -1.90 -5.38 -17.57
CA GLU A 465 -2.28 -6.68 -18.10
C GLU A 465 -3.44 -7.31 -17.32
N ILE A 466 -3.40 -7.24 -16.00
CA ILE A 466 -4.47 -7.74 -15.13
C ILE A 466 -5.75 -6.94 -15.32
N ILE A 467 -5.68 -5.61 -15.41
CA ILE A 467 -6.85 -4.76 -15.67
C ILE A 467 -7.52 -5.16 -17.01
N VAL A 468 -6.73 -5.36 -18.06
CA VAL A 468 -7.26 -5.76 -19.39
C VAL A 468 -7.86 -7.16 -19.35
N ASP A 469 -7.23 -8.09 -18.64
CA ASP A 469 -7.75 -9.45 -18.47
C ASP A 469 -9.03 -9.47 -17.64
N ARG A 470 -9.13 -8.66 -16.59
CA ARG A 470 -10.37 -8.44 -15.81
C ARG A 470 -11.49 -7.89 -16.68
N MET A 471 -11.19 -6.91 -17.53
CA MET A 471 -12.17 -6.36 -18.46
C MET A 471 -12.75 -7.44 -19.38
N LYS A 472 -11.90 -8.36 -19.86
CA LYS A 472 -12.34 -9.49 -20.68
C LYS A 472 -13.18 -10.50 -19.89
N ARG A 473 -12.72 -10.93 -18.71
CA ARG A 473 -13.36 -11.99 -17.91
C ARG A 473 -14.63 -11.54 -17.20
N GLU A 474 -14.59 -10.36 -16.58
CA GLU A 474 -15.70 -9.88 -15.75
C GLU A 474 -16.77 -9.12 -16.55
N PHE A 475 -16.36 -8.45 -17.64
CA PHE A 475 -17.25 -7.61 -18.43
C PHE A 475 -17.50 -8.12 -19.85
N GLY A 476 -16.79 -9.19 -20.27
CA GLY A 476 -16.94 -9.78 -21.58
C GLY A 476 -16.50 -8.88 -22.73
N VAL A 477 -15.56 -7.96 -22.49
CA VAL A 477 -15.06 -7.00 -23.49
C VAL A 477 -13.62 -7.33 -23.86
N GLU A 478 -13.39 -7.58 -25.16
CA GLU A 478 -12.05 -7.75 -25.70
C GLU A 478 -11.55 -6.47 -26.35
N ALA A 479 -10.27 -6.15 -26.13
CA ALA A 479 -9.63 -4.95 -26.64
C ALA A 479 -8.31 -5.25 -27.35
N ASN A 480 -7.94 -4.37 -28.28
CA ASN A 480 -6.60 -4.27 -28.81
C ASN A 480 -5.78 -3.32 -27.95
N ILE A 481 -4.55 -3.72 -27.63
CA ILE A 481 -3.66 -3.00 -26.73
C ILE A 481 -2.51 -2.45 -27.55
N GLY A 482 -2.25 -1.14 -27.41
CA GLY A 482 -1.08 -0.48 -27.98
C GLY A 482 0.21 -0.84 -27.22
N ARG A 483 1.34 -0.33 -27.72
CA ARG A 483 2.63 -0.52 -27.03
C ARG A 483 2.69 0.31 -25.76
N PRO A 484 3.29 -0.20 -24.68
CA PRO A 484 3.50 0.56 -23.47
C PRO A 484 4.31 1.83 -23.74
N GLN A 485 3.90 2.93 -23.13
CA GLN A 485 4.61 4.20 -23.19
C GLN A 485 4.93 4.68 -21.77
N VAL A 486 6.13 5.23 -21.60
CA VAL A 486 6.56 5.81 -20.34
C VAL A 486 5.86 7.13 -20.12
N THR A 487 5.37 7.37 -18.93
CA THR A 487 4.80 8.66 -18.54
C THR A 487 5.91 9.56 -18.00
N TYR A 488 6.37 10.46 -18.84
CA TYR A 488 7.38 11.45 -18.47
C TYR A 488 6.78 12.60 -17.68
N ARG A 489 7.65 13.44 -17.09
CA ARG A 489 7.30 14.68 -16.39
C ARG A 489 8.23 15.78 -16.83
N GLU A 490 7.91 17.00 -16.46
CA GLU A 490 8.76 18.18 -16.69
C GLU A 490 9.05 18.88 -15.36
N THR A 491 10.13 19.64 -15.30
CA THR A 491 10.44 20.57 -14.21
C THR A 491 11.32 21.71 -14.72
N ILE A 492 11.65 22.64 -13.84
CA ILE A 492 12.53 23.78 -14.15
C ILE A 492 13.81 23.69 -13.33
N ARG A 493 14.92 24.25 -13.86
CA ARG A 493 16.21 24.29 -13.18
C ARG A 493 16.52 25.63 -12.53
N LYS A 494 15.94 26.72 -13.05
CA LYS A 494 16.32 28.09 -12.66
C LYS A 494 15.13 28.86 -12.12
N THR A 495 15.43 29.72 -11.16
CA THR A 495 14.47 30.73 -10.71
C THR A 495 14.35 31.82 -11.76
N VAL A 496 13.13 32.16 -12.14
CA VAL A 496 12.82 33.26 -13.04
C VAL A 496 11.88 34.21 -12.31
N ARG A 497 12.24 35.49 -12.32
CA ARG A 497 11.51 36.52 -11.56
C ARG A 497 10.78 37.47 -12.48
N GLU A 498 9.65 37.95 -12.01
CA GLU A 498 8.87 39.06 -12.58
C GLU A 498 8.52 38.89 -14.07
N VAL A 499 8.02 37.73 -14.45
CA VAL A 499 7.56 37.45 -15.81
C VAL A 499 6.09 37.80 -15.94
N GLU A 500 5.78 38.66 -16.92
CA GLU A 500 4.42 39.10 -17.20
C GLU A 500 3.61 38.04 -17.93
N GLY A 501 2.37 37.85 -17.48
CA GLY A 501 1.30 37.18 -18.21
C GLY A 501 0.14 38.16 -18.44
N LYS A 502 -0.20 38.38 -19.68
CA LYS A 502 -1.25 39.34 -20.03
C LYS A 502 -2.24 38.72 -21.00
N PHE A 503 -3.51 38.86 -20.66
CA PHE A 503 -4.63 38.50 -21.54
C PHE A 503 -5.50 39.70 -21.77
N VAL A 504 -5.49 40.21 -22.99
CA VAL A 504 -6.31 41.35 -23.42
C VAL A 504 -7.04 40.97 -24.69
N ARG A 505 -8.37 41.04 -24.65
CA ARG A 505 -9.22 40.77 -25.81
C ARG A 505 -10.30 41.85 -25.90
N GLN A 506 -10.34 42.53 -27.02
CA GLN A 506 -11.43 43.46 -27.36
C GLN A 506 -12.19 42.91 -28.56
N SER A 507 -13.43 42.55 -28.38
CA SER A 507 -14.31 42.13 -29.47
C SER A 507 -15.66 42.79 -29.26
N GLY A 508 -15.92 43.90 -29.97
CA GLY A 508 -17.22 44.55 -30.22
C GLY A 508 -18.25 44.53 -29.04
N GLY A 509 -17.82 44.85 -27.81
CA GLY A 509 -18.65 44.78 -26.60
C GLY A 509 -17.78 44.88 -25.35
N LYS A 510 -18.13 44.18 -24.28
CA LYS A 510 -17.34 44.09 -23.03
C LYS A 510 -16.00 43.44 -23.33
N GLY A 511 -14.88 44.13 -23.07
CA GLY A 511 -13.54 43.62 -23.22
C GLY A 511 -13.20 42.58 -22.19
N GLN A 512 -12.00 41.97 -22.32
CA GLN A 512 -11.40 41.09 -21.30
C GLN A 512 -10.00 41.56 -20.98
N TYR A 513 -9.66 41.69 -19.72
CA TYR A 513 -8.40 42.15 -19.24
C TYR A 513 -7.94 41.34 -18.02
N GLY A 514 -6.78 40.70 -18.12
CA GLY A 514 -6.07 40.06 -17.02
C GLY A 514 -4.58 40.31 -17.15
N HIS A 515 -3.94 40.68 -16.05
CA HIS A 515 -2.51 40.92 -16.01
C HIS A 515 -1.91 40.42 -14.69
N VAL A 516 -0.94 39.55 -14.78
CA VAL A 516 -0.23 38.97 -13.64
C VAL A 516 1.27 39.02 -13.89
N VAL A 517 2.03 39.12 -12.81
CA VAL A 517 3.51 39.00 -12.82
C VAL A 517 3.89 37.87 -11.88
N LEU A 518 4.58 36.87 -12.41
CA LEU A 518 4.90 35.63 -11.72
C LEU A 518 6.40 35.47 -11.53
N THR A 519 6.77 34.93 -10.38
CA THR A 519 8.11 34.39 -10.10
C THR A 519 7.96 32.88 -9.99
N LEU A 520 8.79 32.12 -10.73
CA LEU A 520 8.86 30.67 -10.63
C LEU A 520 10.19 30.24 -10.02
N GLU A 521 10.12 29.32 -9.08
CA GLU A 521 11.28 28.76 -8.39
C GLU A 521 11.20 27.23 -8.41
N PRO A 522 12.33 26.53 -8.71
CA PRO A 522 12.38 25.09 -8.57
C PRO A 522 12.32 24.71 -7.09
N GLN A 523 11.65 23.63 -6.78
CA GLN A 523 11.61 23.02 -5.45
C GLN A 523 12.41 21.73 -5.43
N GLN A 524 12.60 21.17 -4.24
CA GLN A 524 13.21 19.85 -4.08
C GLN A 524 12.32 18.78 -4.71
N ALA A 525 12.95 17.72 -5.22
CA ALA A 525 12.23 16.58 -5.79
C ALA A 525 11.20 16.01 -4.78
N GLY A 526 9.96 15.85 -5.25
CA GLY A 526 8.84 15.38 -4.43
C GLY A 526 8.12 16.44 -3.62
N ALA A 527 8.53 17.70 -3.66
CA ALA A 527 7.88 18.81 -2.93
C ALA A 527 6.52 19.24 -3.55
N GLY A 528 6.26 18.84 -4.79
CA GLY A 528 5.03 19.16 -5.49
C GLY A 528 4.90 20.62 -5.89
N PHE A 529 3.66 21.12 -5.92
CA PHE A 529 3.37 22.49 -6.32
C PHE A 529 3.00 23.37 -5.11
N ALA A 530 3.62 24.53 -5.00
CA ALA A 530 3.27 25.55 -4.04
C ALA A 530 2.89 26.88 -4.74
N PHE A 531 1.85 27.54 -4.26
CA PHE A 531 1.43 28.85 -4.71
C PHE A 531 1.51 29.86 -3.57
N GLU A 532 2.03 31.04 -3.82
CA GLU A 532 2.11 32.15 -2.88
C GLU A 532 1.60 33.44 -3.50
N ASP A 533 0.73 34.16 -2.80
CA ASP A 533 0.34 35.52 -3.13
C ASP A 533 1.22 36.51 -2.35
N ALA A 534 2.08 37.21 -3.03
CA ALA A 534 2.94 38.26 -2.49
C ALA A 534 2.52 39.67 -2.95
N THR A 535 1.33 39.81 -3.52
CA THR A 535 0.83 41.11 -3.99
C THR A 535 0.57 42.08 -2.82
N LYS A 536 0.80 43.37 -3.10
CA LYS A 536 0.55 44.45 -2.12
C LYS A 536 -0.37 45.51 -2.72
N GLY A 537 -1.13 46.16 -1.87
CA GLY A 537 -1.97 47.33 -2.29
C GLY A 537 -3.17 46.99 -3.15
N GLY A 538 -3.61 45.71 -3.22
CA GLY A 538 -4.80 45.32 -3.96
C GLY A 538 -4.67 45.45 -5.49
N VAL A 539 -3.44 45.34 -6.01
CA VAL A 539 -3.14 45.38 -7.45
C VAL A 539 -3.84 44.28 -8.25
N VAL A 540 -4.07 43.15 -7.60
CA VAL A 540 -4.96 42.07 -8.05
C VAL A 540 -6.07 41.94 -7.00
N PRO A 541 -7.34 42.09 -7.37
CA PRO A 541 -8.46 41.90 -6.46
C PRO A 541 -8.42 40.46 -5.87
N ARG A 542 -8.71 40.33 -4.57
CA ARG A 542 -8.66 39.06 -3.86
C ARG A 542 -9.53 37.97 -4.48
N GLU A 543 -10.63 38.35 -5.07
CA GLU A 543 -11.59 37.48 -5.76
C GLU A 543 -10.96 36.77 -6.99
N PHE A 544 -9.93 37.35 -7.63
CA PHE A 544 -9.26 36.80 -8.80
C PHE A 544 -8.00 35.95 -8.48
N ILE A 545 -7.50 36.02 -7.25
CA ILE A 545 -6.30 35.23 -6.84
C ILE A 545 -6.52 33.72 -6.99
N PRO A 546 -7.66 33.14 -6.56
CA PRO A 546 -7.95 31.73 -6.82
C PRO A 546 -7.97 31.37 -8.31
N SER A 547 -8.40 32.27 -9.16
CA SER A 547 -8.41 32.08 -10.63
C SER A 547 -7.00 32.07 -11.21
N VAL A 548 -6.08 32.85 -10.65
CA VAL A 548 -4.65 32.83 -11.01
C VAL A 548 -4.04 31.49 -10.63
N GLU A 549 -4.25 31.03 -9.40
CA GLU A 549 -3.76 29.71 -8.96
C GLU A 549 -4.32 28.57 -9.84
N LYS A 550 -5.61 28.60 -10.13
CA LYS A 550 -6.27 27.63 -11.00
C LYS A 550 -5.66 27.62 -12.40
N GLY A 551 -5.39 28.79 -12.98
CA GLY A 551 -4.73 28.91 -14.28
C GLY A 551 -3.32 28.34 -14.29
N ILE A 552 -2.55 28.57 -13.23
CA ILE A 552 -1.20 27.97 -13.08
C ILE A 552 -1.30 26.44 -12.99
N ARG A 553 -2.23 25.90 -12.20
CA ARG A 553 -2.44 24.45 -12.10
C ARG A 553 -2.83 23.79 -13.43
N GLU A 554 -3.64 24.45 -14.22
CA GLU A 554 -3.98 23.99 -15.58
C GLU A 554 -2.75 24.00 -16.50
N ALA A 555 -1.93 25.04 -16.43
CA ALA A 555 -0.71 25.14 -17.21
C ALA A 555 0.35 24.09 -16.79
N LEU A 556 0.43 23.76 -15.49
CA LEU A 556 1.28 22.66 -15.00
C LEU A 556 0.91 21.34 -15.68
N ASN A 557 -0.37 21.03 -15.82
CA ASN A 557 -0.82 19.77 -16.41
C ASN A 557 -0.54 19.68 -17.91
N SER A 558 -0.44 20.82 -18.61
CA SER A 558 -0.20 20.87 -20.06
C SER A 558 1.28 20.93 -20.46
N GLY A 559 2.19 21.05 -19.49
CA GLY A 559 3.63 21.12 -19.73
C GLY A 559 4.08 22.33 -20.54
N VAL A 560 5.38 22.41 -20.82
CA VAL A 560 6.01 23.52 -21.59
C VAL A 560 6.99 23.03 -22.66
N LEU A 561 7.51 21.82 -22.57
CA LEU A 561 8.45 21.21 -23.52
C LEU A 561 7.78 20.21 -24.45
N ALA A 562 7.11 19.22 -23.87
CA ALA A 562 6.54 18.10 -24.59
C ALA A 562 5.10 17.75 -24.15
N GLY A 563 4.49 18.61 -23.36
CA GLY A 563 3.09 18.41 -22.91
C GLY A 563 2.96 17.49 -21.71
N TYR A 564 4.04 17.21 -20.99
CA TYR A 564 3.98 16.41 -19.76
C TYR A 564 3.77 17.29 -18.53
N PRO A 565 3.09 16.77 -17.49
CA PRO A 565 2.87 17.52 -16.26
C PRO A 565 4.17 18.03 -15.65
N VAL A 566 4.15 19.27 -15.16
CA VAL A 566 5.29 19.92 -14.52
C VAL A 566 5.25 19.69 -13.02
N LEU A 567 6.36 19.26 -12.43
CA LEU A 567 6.50 18.95 -11.00
C LEU A 567 7.47 19.90 -10.29
N ASP A 568 7.33 19.96 -8.97
CA ASP A 568 8.30 20.55 -8.04
C ASP A 568 8.60 22.02 -8.33
N ILE A 569 7.55 22.83 -8.42
CA ILE A 569 7.62 24.25 -8.70
C ILE A 569 6.88 25.05 -7.62
N LYS A 570 7.48 26.15 -7.19
CA LYS A 570 6.82 27.22 -6.46
C LYS A 570 6.53 28.39 -7.39
N ALA A 571 5.28 28.80 -7.46
CA ALA A 571 4.84 29.99 -8.20
C ALA A 571 4.42 31.08 -7.21
N THR A 572 5.00 32.28 -7.35
CA THR A 572 4.66 33.44 -6.55
C THR A 572 4.04 34.51 -7.44
N LEU A 573 2.83 34.93 -7.11
CA LEU A 573 2.19 36.10 -7.73
C LEU A 573 2.73 37.36 -7.06
N THR A 574 3.57 38.12 -7.78
CA THR A 574 4.28 39.29 -7.22
C THR A 574 3.60 40.62 -7.51
N PHE A 575 2.95 40.70 -8.66
CA PHE A 575 2.26 41.92 -9.13
C PHE A 575 1.19 41.57 -10.15
N GLY A 576 0.36 42.54 -10.46
CA GLY A 576 -0.65 42.48 -11.52
C GLY A 576 -1.38 43.80 -11.67
N SER A 577 -2.30 43.86 -12.58
CA SER A 577 -3.23 44.99 -12.70
C SER A 577 -4.56 44.50 -13.20
N TYR A 578 -5.61 45.28 -12.90
CA TYR A 578 -6.97 44.97 -13.30
C TYR A 578 -7.65 46.18 -13.94
N HIS A 579 -8.74 45.92 -14.60
CA HIS A 579 -9.61 46.94 -15.20
C HIS A 579 -11.04 46.77 -14.64
N ASP A 580 -11.63 47.83 -14.09
CA ASP A 580 -12.87 47.76 -13.34
C ASP A 580 -14.05 47.15 -14.14
N VAL A 581 -14.05 47.24 -15.45
CA VAL A 581 -15.12 46.75 -16.32
C VAL A 581 -14.76 45.44 -17.03
N ASP A 582 -13.50 45.29 -17.46
CA ASP A 582 -13.06 44.23 -18.38
C ASP A 582 -12.35 43.08 -17.68
N SER A 583 -12.04 43.19 -16.39
CA SER A 583 -11.44 42.10 -15.62
C SER A 583 -12.48 41.06 -15.22
N SER A 584 -12.06 39.79 -15.29
CA SER A 584 -12.89 38.63 -14.95
C SER A 584 -12.02 37.48 -14.46
N GLU A 585 -12.63 36.52 -13.78
CA GLU A 585 -11.96 35.27 -13.37
C GLU A 585 -11.31 34.56 -14.56
N MET A 586 -12.00 34.51 -15.70
CA MET A 586 -11.48 33.88 -16.91
C MET A 586 -10.27 34.64 -17.46
N ALA A 587 -10.29 36.00 -17.47
CA ALA A 587 -9.20 36.79 -17.95
C ALA A 587 -7.92 36.61 -17.09
N PHE A 588 -8.06 36.56 -15.76
CA PHE A 588 -6.95 36.31 -14.87
C PHE A 588 -6.43 34.87 -14.95
N ARG A 589 -7.32 33.88 -15.13
CA ARG A 589 -6.94 32.50 -15.38
C ARG A 589 -6.11 32.38 -16.66
N MET A 590 -6.53 33.00 -17.77
CA MET A 590 -5.77 32.98 -19.02
C MET A 590 -4.45 33.75 -18.92
N ALA A 591 -4.42 34.89 -18.23
CA ALA A 591 -3.19 35.63 -17.97
C ALA A 591 -2.19 34.80 -17.17
N ALA A 592 -2.66 34.06 -16.17
CA ALA A 592 -1.84 33.16 -15.37
C ALA A 592 -1.24 32.00 -16.21
N ILE A 593 -2.02 31.41 -17.12
CA ILE A 593 -1.55 30.37 -18.04
C ILE A 593 -0.44 30.91 -18.94
N PHE A 594 -0.64 32.10 -19.53
CA PHE A 594 0.37 32.71 -20.41
C PHE A 594 1.62 33.10 -19.63
N GLY A 595 1.47 33.70 -18.45
CA GLY A 595 2.58 34.10 -17.59
C GLY A 595 3.39 32.89 -17.12
N PHE A 596 2.74 31.82 -16.71
CA PHE A 596 3.40 30.58 -16.33
C PHE A 596 4.19 29.97 -17.49
N LYS A 597 3.56 29.79 -18.65
CA LYS A 597 4.24 29.24 -19.84
C LYS A 597 5.43 30.06 -20.29
N ALA A 598 5.31 31.39 -20.26
CA ALA A 598 6.42 32.29 -20.58
C ALA A 598 7.57 32.15 -19.56
N ALA A 599 7.27 32.16 -18.27
CA ALA A 599 8.25 32.03 -17.20
C ALA A 599 8.92 30.66 -17.22
N ALA A 600 8.17 29.59 -17.38
CA ALA A 600 8.71 28.24 -17.40
C ALA A 600 9.67 28.00 -18.57
N LYS A 601 9.40 28.57 -19.75
CA LYS A 601 10.32 28.50 -20.89
C LYS A 601 11.66 29.18 -20.62
N LEU A 602 11.67 30.23 -19.82
CA LEU A 602 12.91 30.96 -19.44
C LEU A 602 13.64 30.25 -18.29
N ALA A 603 12.98 29.41 -17.56
CA ALA A 603 13.48 28.75 -16.36
C ALA A 603 14.32 27.48 -16.64
N ASP A 604 14.77 27.29 -17.87
CA ASP A 604 15.54 26.11 -18.30
C ASP A 604 14.75 24.79 -18.00
N PRO A 605 13.62 24.57 -18.67
CA PRO A 605 12.78 23.41 -18.44
C PRO A 605 13.46 22.13 -18.93
N VAL A 606 13.23 21.02 -18.21
CA VAL A 606 13.81 19.70 -18.49
C VAL A 606 12.78 18.61 -18.42
N ILE A 607 13.02 17.51 -19.14
CA ILE A 607 12.22 16.27 -19.07
C ILE A 607 12.74 15.43 -17.91
N LEU A 608 11.79 14.91 -17.13
CA LEU A 608 12.03 13.91 -16.09
C LEU A 608 11.57 12.53 -16.57
N GLU A 609 12.41 11.53 -16.36
CA GLU A 609 12.11 10.13 -16.63
C GLU A 609 11.96 9.34 -15.32
N PRO A 610 11.04 8.35 -15.23
CA PRO A 610 10.92 7.51 -14.07
C PRO A 610 12.08 6.53 -13.98
N LEU A 611 12.76 6.52 -12.83
CA LEU A 611 13.77 5.54 -12.49
C LEU A 611 13.15 4.42 -11.65
N MET A 612 13.54 3.20 -11.96
CA MET A 612 13.11 1.99 -11.27
C MET A 612 14.24 1.45 -10.41
N GLN A 613 13.93 1.13 -9.17
CA GLN A 613 14.82 0.35 -8.31
C GLN A 613 14.71 -1.11 -8.75
N VAL A 614 15.79 -1.64 -9.29
CA VAL A 614 15.88 -3.02 -9.79
C VAL A 614 16.79 -3.82 -8.88
N GLU A 615 16.33 -4.97 -8.42
CA GLU A 615 17.17 -5.96 -7.74
C GLU A 615 17.10 -7.27 -8.52
N VAL A 616 18.25 -7.80 -8.88
CA VAL A 616 18.38 -9.08 -9.60
C VAL A 616 19.10 -10.09 -8.71
N GLU A 617 18.45 -11.22 -8.48
CA GLU A 617 19.05 -12.39 -7.84
C GLU A 617 19.50 -13.40 -8.91
N THR A 618 20.79 -13.69 -8.97
CA THR A 618 21.37 -14.53 -10.02
C THR A 618 22.51 -15.40 -9.47
N PRO A 619 22.72 -16.60 -10.02
CA PRO A 619 23.94 -17.35 -9.76
C PRO A 619 25.19 -16.52 -10.11
N GLU A 620 26.27 -16.74 -9.39
CA GLU A 620 27.52 -15.99 -9.56
C GLU A 620 28.05 -16.00 -11.00
N GLU A 621 27.91 -17.11 -11.68
CA GLU A 621 28.35 -17.30 -13.07
C GLU A 621 27.71 -16.31 -14.07
N TYR A 622 26.50 -15.81 -13.78
CA TYR A 622 25.77 -14.83 -14.62
C TYR A 622 25.85 -13.38 -14.12
N ALA A 623 26.40 -13.17 -12.91
CA ALA A 623 26.39 -11.84 -12.27
C ALA A 623 27.09 -10.78 -13.14
N GLY A 624 28.22 -11.10 -13.74
CA GLY A 624 28.92 -10.18 -14.64
C GLY A 624 28.12 -9.80 -15.88
N GLY A 625 27.41 -10.76 -16.47
CA GLY A 625 26.52 -10.52 -17.63
C GLY A 625 25.34 -9.63 -17.25
N VAL A 626 24.72 -9.89 -16.09
CA VAL A 626 23.59 -9.10 -15.56
C VAL A 626 24.03 -7.66 -15.28
N MET A 627 25.17 -7.44 -14.61
CA MET A 627 25.68 -6.09 -14.36
C MET A 627 25.98 -5.35 -15.68
N GLY A 628 26.55 -6.05 -16.67
CA GLY A 628 26.82 -5.49 -17.99
C GLY A 628 25.54 -5.07 -18.71
N ASP A 629 24.50 -5.90 -18.67
CA ASP A 629 23.20 -5.59 -19.28
C ASP A 629 22.47 -4.43 -18.58
N LEU A 630 22.46 -4.41 -17.25
CA LEU A 630 21.87 -3.29 -16.50
C LEU A 630 22.60 -1.98 -16.79
N SER A 631 23.92 -2.00 -16.89
CA SER A 631 24.73 -0.82 -17.27
C SER A 631 24.45 -0.39 -18.72
N ALA A 632 24.29 -1.32 -19.65
CA ALA A 632 23.91 -1.03 -21.03
C ALA A 632 22.51 -0.39 -21.14
N ARG A 633 21.62 -0.67 -20.18
CA ARG A 633 20.29 -0.07 -20.02
C ARG A 633 20.31 1.27 -19.26
N ARG A 634 21.44 1.94 -19.25
CA ARG A 634 21.64 3.21 -18.51
C ARG A 634 21.44 3.06 -16.99
N GLY A 635 21.55 1.87 -16.47
CA GLY A 635 21.42 1.59 -15.05
C GLY A 635 22.64 2.05 -14.26
N THR A 636 22.38 2.63 -13.09
CA THR A 636 23.40 2.97 -12.10
C THR A 636 23.44 1.88 -11.05
N LEU A 637 24.51 1.11 -11.02
CA LEU A 637 24.70 0.06 -10.02
C LEU A 637 24.86 0.68 -8.63
N GLN A 638 24.06 0.24 -7.66
CA GLN A 638 24.06 0.75 -6.29
C GLN A 638 24.78 -0.17 -5.31
N GLY A 639 24.84 -1.46 -5.62
CA GLY A 639 25.51 -2.43 -4.78
C GLY A 639 25.35 -3.86 -5.27
N MET A 640 26.15 -4.73 -4.68
CA MET A 640 26.07 -6.17 -4.90
C MET A 640 26.30 -6.87 -3.57
N ASP A 641 25.37 -7.77 -3.23
CA ASP A 641 25.44 -8.61 -2.04
C ASP A 641 25.52 -10.07 -2.44
N GLU A 642 25.93 -10.92 -1.50
CA GLU A 642 25.90 -12.37 -1.66
C GLU A 642 24.86 -12.99 -0.73
N ARG A 643 24.05 -13.88 -1.29
CA ARG A 643 23.02 -14.61 -0.53
C ARG A 643 22.95 -16.06 -1.02
N PHE A 644 23.31 -17.00 -0.17
CA PHE A 644 23.20 -18.46 -0.46
C PHE A 644 23.84 -18.93 -1.78
N GLY A 645 25.01 -18.39 -2.14
CA GLY A 645 25.63 -18.69 -3.42
C GLY A 645 24.99 -18.02 -4.62
N ALA A 646 24.02 -17.14 -4.38
CA ALA A 646 23.50 -16.22 -5.37
C ALA A 646 24.02 -14.81 -5.15
N ARG A 647 24.17 -14.05 -6.22
CA ARG A 647 24.51 -12.63 -6.19
C ARG A 647 23.26 -11.80 -6.30
N ILE A 648 23.13 -10.80 -5.44
CA ILE A 648 22.07 -9.81 -5.45
C ILE A 648 22.65 -8.52 -6.02
N ILE A 649 22.16 -8.11 -7.17
CA ILE A 649 22.62 -6.89 -7.88
C ILE A 649 21.52 -5.85 -7.77
N ARG A 650 21.85 -4.68 -7.23
CA ARG A 650 20.93 -3.54 -7.13
C ARG A 650 21.35 -2.44 -8.10
N ALA A 651 20.37 -1.90 -8.82
CA ALA A 651 20.57 -0.81 -9.74
C ALA A 651 19.35 0.10 -9.84
N GLU A 652 19.57 1.38 -10.12
CA GLU A 652 18.53 2.27 -10.62
C GLU A 652 18.58 2.32 -12.13
N VAL A 653 17.48 1.99 -12.79
CA VAL A 653 17.40 1.89 -14.25
C VAL A 653 16.16 2.66 -14.74
N PRO A 654 16.28 3.46 -15.83
CA PRO A 654 15.12 4.11 -16.42
C PRO A 654 14.09 3.11 -16.90
N LEU A 655 12.81 3.36 -16.62
CA LEU A 655 11.72 2.44 -16.99
C LEU A 655 11.69 2.16 -18.49
N SER A 656 12.01 3.16 -19.33
CA SER A 656 12.04 2.99 -20.79
C SER A 656 13.01 1.90 -21.28
N GLU A 657 14.05 1.60 -20.49
CA GLU A 657 15.05 0.58 -20.80
C GLU A 657 14.70 -0.80 -20.24
N MET A 658 13.66 -0.89 -19.40
CA MET A 658 13.28 -2.13 -18.70
C MET A 658 12.23 -2.95 -19.44
N PHE A 659 11.60 -2.41 -20.49
CA PHE A 659 10.65 -3.19 -21.28
C PHE A 659 11.30 -4.43 -21.90
N GLY A 660 10.66 -5.59 -21.71
CA GLY A 660 11.17 -6.87 -22.18
C GLY A 660 12.35 -7.43 -21.36
N TYR A 661 12.73 -6.81 -20.24
CA TYR A 661 13.87 -7.26 -19.43
C TYR A 661 13.71 -8.68 -18.90
N ALA A 662 12.50 -9.09 -18.52
CA ALA A 662 12.21 -10.45 -18.07
C ALA A 662 12.69 -11.53 -19.06
N THR A 663 12.43 -11.30 -20.36
CA THR A 663 12.86 -12.22 -21.42
C THR A 663 14.36 -12.22 -21.60
N THR A 664 15.00 -11.04 -21.57
CA THR A 664 16.45 -10.91 -21.65
C THR A 664 17.15 -11.61 -20.49
N LEU A 665 16.69 -11.36 -19.26
CA LEU A 665 17.25 -11.97 -18.05
C LEU A 665 17.11 -13.50 -18.07
N ARG A 666 15.94 -14.00 -18.48
CA ARG A 666 15.70 -15.45 -18.62
C ARG A 666 16.64 -16.09 -19.62
N SER A 667 16.83 -15.47 -20.77
CA SER A 667 17.77 -15.97 -21.80
C SER A 667 19.22 -15.95 -21.32
N MET A 668 19.63 -14.88 -20.65
CA MET A 668 21.00 -14.67 -20.15
C MET A 668 21.36 -15.65 -19.03
N SER A 669 20.42 -15.94 -18.13
CA SER A 669 20.62 -16.76 -16.94
C SER A 669 20.12 -18.20 -17.09
N GLN A 670 19.71 -18.60 -18.29
CA GLN A 670 19.08 -19.92 -18.54
C GLN A 670 17.86 -20.17 -17.62
N GLY A 671 17.11 -19.12 -17.30
CA GLY A 671 15.96 -19.18 -16.42
C GLY A 671 16.28 -19.24 -14.91
N ARG A 672 17.54 -19.11 -14.51
CA ARG A 672 17.99 -19.26 -13.12
C ARG A 672 18.05 -17.96 -12.32
N ALA A 673 17.92 -16.81 -12.99
CA ALA A 673 17.84 -15.50 -12.33
C ALA A 673 16.40 -15.03 -12.21
N THR A 674 16.14 -14.30 -11.13
CA THR A 674 14.88 -13.59 -10.87
C THR A 674 15.15 -12.12 -10.65
N TYR A 675 14.17 -11.26 -10.87
CA TYR A 675 14.30 -9.84 -10.57
C TYR A 675 13.01 -9.29 -9.98
N SER A 676 13.15 -8.21 -9.24
CA SER A 676 12.07 -7.33 -8.83
C SER A 676 12.37 -5.91 -9.29
N MET A 677 11.32 -5.15 -9.55
CA MET A 677 11.43 -3.77 -10.01
C MET A 677 10.31 -2.95 -9.37
N GLU A 678 10.67 -1.80 -8.79
CA GLU A 678 9.71 -0.86 -8.21
C GLU A 678 10.05 0.57 -8.62
N PHE A 679 9.05 1.45 -8.65
CA PHE A 679 9.28 2.86 -8.92
C PHE A 679 10.10 3.49 -7.78
N ALA A 680 11.21 4.12 -8.09
CA ALA A 680 12.05 4.84 -7.14
C ALA A 680 11.70 6.33 -7.10
N HIS A 681 11.99 7.05 -8.17
CA HIS A 681 11.76 8.49 -8.30
C HIS A 681 11.85 8.94 -9.75
N TYR A 682 11.45 10.17 -10.03
CA TYR A 682 11.73 10.84 -11.28
C TYR A 682 13.11 11.51 -11.24
N ALA A 683 13.90 11.36 -12.30
CA ALA A 683 15.18 12.01 -12.48
C ALA A 683 15.26 12.67 -13.86
N GLU A 684 16.17 13.64 -13.99
CA GLU A 684 16.37 14.32 -15.24
C GLU A 684 16.88 13.39 -16.33
N ALA A 685 16.20 13.37 -17.47
CA ALA A 685 16.61 12.59 -18.63
C ALA A 685 17.87 13.19 -19.27
N PRO A 686 18.83 12.37 -19.73
CA PRO A 686 19.95 12.83 -20.52
C PRO A 686 19.48 13.62 -21.74
N ARG A 687 20.28 14.59 -22.17
CA ARG A 687 19.90 15.53 -23.25
C ARG A 687 19.47 14.85 -24.54
N ASN A 688 20.20 13.84 -24.99
CA ASN A 688 19.87 13.06 -26.19
C ASN A 688 18.53 12.32 -26.05
N VAL A 689 18.22 11.81 -24.86
CA VAL A 689 16.95 11.13 -24.57
C VAL A 689 15.80 12.15 -24.55
N ALA A 690 16.01 13.29 -23.85
CA ALA A 690 15.02 14.37 -23.79
C ALA A 690 14.70 14.93 -25.18
N GLU A 691 15.70 15.15 -26.04
CA GLU A 691 15.51 15.58 -27.42
C GLU A 691 14.67 14.56 -28.24
N SER A 692 14.94 13.28 -28.06
CA SER A 692 14.16 12.23 -28.73
C SER A 692 12.69 12.19 -28.26
N ILE A 693 12.44 12.38 -26.96
CA ILE A 693 11.10 12.42 -26.37
C ILE A 693 10.32 13.63 -26.92
N ILE A 694 10.95 14.81 -26.92
CA ILE A 694 10.35 16.04 -27.44
C ILE A 694 10.02 15.90 -28.94
N ALA A 695 10.96 15.36 -29.73
CA ALA A 695 10.76 15.14 -31.15
C ALA A 695 9.64 14.14 -31.45
N ALA A 696 9.57 13.03 -30.69
CA ALA A 696 8.51 12.06 -30.83
C ALA A 696 7.12 12.66 -30.54
N ARG A 697 7.04 13.51 -29.51
CA ARG A 697 5.78 14.17 -29.13
C ARG A 697 5.34 15.24 -30.13
N ALA A 698 6.29 15.90 -30.78
CA ALA A 698 5.99 16.89 -31.82
C ALA A 698 5.49 16.25 -33.14
N GLN A 699 5.71 14.95 -33.34
CA GLN A 699 5.25 14.20 -34.51
C GLN A 699 3.92 13.46 -34.27
N ALA A 700 3.54 13.25 -32.99
CA ALA A 700 2.27 12.67 -32.58
C ALA A 700 1.17 13.74 -32.48
#